data_c626020d1da7d421fd3cf1867e209d99
#
_entry.id   c626020d1da7d421fd3cf1867e209d99
#
_cell.length_a   1.000
_cell.length_b   1.000
_cell.length_c   1.000
_cell.angle_alpha   90.00
_cell.angle_beta   90.00
_cell.angle_gamma   90.00
#
_symmetry.space_group_name_H-M   'P 1'
#
loop_
_entity.id
_entity.type
_entity.pdbx_description
1 polymer ?
#
loop_
_entity_poly.entity_id
_entity_poly.type
_entity_poly.pdbx_seq_one_letter_code
_entity_poly.pdbx_strand_id
1 'polypeptide(L)'
;MTTNRISLTELERGTPFEQRHIGPGPEDQAKMLAQVGFGSLDELTAAAVPDVIKSAEALGLPQGRSEAEVLAELRALADRNQVLAPMIGLGYHGTFTPPVILRNVMENPAWYTAYTPYQPEISQGRLEALLNFQTMVADLTGLPTSGASLLDEGTAAAEAMALARRVGKVKDGVFLVDADCLPQTIAVIETRAEPTGVEVVVADLSDGIPAEVAERGVFGVLLQYPGASGAVRDPRAVIERAHELGAVVTVAADLLALTLLTSPGELGADIAVGTTQRFGVPMGFGGPHAGFMAVREKFARSLPGRLVGVSVDADGNKAYRLALQTREQHIRREKATSNICTAQVLLAVMAGMYAVYHGPDGLAAIARRTHRYASILAEGLRVGGAEVVHGAYFDTLTVRVPGRAAEVVAAAREAGVNLRLVDADLVGVACDETTGRAQVHAVWGAFGVQADIERLDEAVADALPSELLRGDAYLTHPVFHQHRSETAMLRYLRRLSDKDYALDRGMIPLGSCTMKLNATTEMEPVTWPEFGQLHPFAPVEQAQGYLTLIAELEERLATVTGYDKVSIQPNAGSQGELAGLLAVRAYHRANGDAQRTVCLIPSSAHGTNAASAVMAGMKVVVVKTGADGEVDADDLHAKIEQYRDELAVLMVTYPSTHGVFEEHITQICAAVHDAGGQVYVDGANLNALVGLAEPGKFGGDVSHLNLHKTFCIPHGGGGPGVGPVGVRAHLAPYLPNHPLQPSAGPETGVGPISAAPWGSAGILPISWAYVRLMGGAGLKRATQVAVLGANYIAKRLEPHYPVLYTGPGGLVAHECIIDVRPLTKATGVSIDDVAKRLVDYGFHAPTMSFPVAGTLMIEPTESENLDELDRFCDAMIAIRAEIDKVGSGEWDKDDNPLRNAPHTAAALSGAWPHPYTREEAVFPAGVEAAEKYWPPVRRIDGAFGDRNLVCSCPPLEEYDS
;
A
#
# COMPACT_ATOMS: atom_id res chain seq x y z
N MET A 1 -26.46 45.60 -28.30
CA MET A 1 -26.07 44.48 -27.43
C MET A 1 -24.66 44.83 -26.94
N THR A 2 -24.53 45.31 -25.72
CA THR A 2 -23.21 45.49 -25.07
C THR A 2 -22.73 44.09 -24.76
N THR A 3 -21.81 43.59 -25.60
CA THR A 3 -21.05 42.37 -25.23
C THR A 3 -20.30 42.69 -23.93
N ASN A 4 -20.70 42.04 -22.86
CA ASN A 4 -20.00 42.11 -21.59
C ASN A 4 -18.59 41.53 -21.86
N ARG A 5 -17.61 42.44 -22.10
CA ARG A 5 -16.24 42.04 -22.40
C ARG A 5 -15.64 41.47 -21.13
N ILE A 6 -15.38 40.17 -21.13
CA ILE A 6 -14.62 39.46 -20.07
C ILE A 6 -13.29 40.20 -19.87
N SER A 7 -12.92 40.47 -18.62
CA SER A 7 -11.65 41.12 -18.30
C SER A 7 -10.44 40.24 -18.68
N LEU A 8 -9.30 40.83 -18.98
CA LEU A 8 -8.07 40.07 -19.26
C LEU A 8 -7.70 39.17 -18.08
N THR A 9 -7.85 39.67 -16.86
CA THR A 9 -7.59 38.89 -15.64
C THR A 9 -8.49 37.67 -15.52
N GLU A 10 -9.76 37.75 -15.95
CA GLU A 10 -10.65 36.57 -16.00
C GLU A 10 -10.25 35.62 -17.11
N LEU A 11 -9.82 36.11 -18.26
CA LEU A 11 -9.32 35.27 -19.36
C LEU A 11 -7.99 34.59 -19.01
N GLU A 12 -7.11 35.26 -18.29
CA GLU A 12 -5.83 34.72 -17.83
C GLU A 12 -6.00 33.60 -16.78
N ARG A 13 -7.04 33.69 -15.96
CA ARG A 13 -7.35 32.60 -14.99
C ARG A 13 -7.74 31.31 -15.67
N GLY A 14 -8.22 31.33 -16.91
CA GLY A 14 -8.67 30.16 -17.64
C GLY A 14 -9.78 29.41 -16.91
N THR A 15 -9.84 28.08 -17.10
CA THR A 15 -10.75 27.20 -16.35
C THR A 15 -10.00 26.71 -15.10
N PRO A 16 -10.47 27.02 -13.88
CA PRO A 16 -9.86 26.51 -12.65
C PRO A 16 -9.81 24.99 -12.64
N PHE A 17 -8.75 24.43 -12.08
CA PHE A 17 -8.58 22.97 -12.02
C PHE A 17 -9.73 22.26 -11.29
N GLU A 18 -10.32 22.88 -10.28
CA GLU A 18 -11.48 22.31 -9.58
C GLU A 18 -12.62 21.91 -10.51
N GLN A 19 -12.83 22.68 -11.61
CA GLN A 19 -13.84 22.40 -12.64
C GLN A 19 -13.43 21.26 -13.59
N ARG A 20 -12.18 20.83 -13.56
CA ARG A 20 -11.66 19.65 -14.26
C ARG A 20 -11.73 18.41 -13.39
N HIS A 21 -11.55 18.58 -12.08
CA HIS A 21 -11.56 17.47 -11.11
C HIS A 21 -12.98 17.08 -10.69
N ILE A 22 -13.84 18.08 -10.40
CA ILE A 22 -15.22 17.84 -9.98
C ILE A 22 -16.07 17.49 -11.21
N GLY A 23 -16.63 16.27 -11.21
CA GLY A 23 -17.41 15.74 -12.33
C GLY A 23 -18.68 16.51 -12.63
N PRO A 24 -19.63 16.67 -11.67
CA PRO A 24 -20.85 17.42 -11.91
C PRO A 24 -20.59 18.93 -12.07
N GLY A 25 -20.96 19.49 -13.23
CA GLY A 25 -20.92 20.93 -13.46
C GLY A 25 -22.02 21.69 -12.68
N PRO A 26 -22.04 23.05 -12.73
CA PRO A 26 -23.03 23.83 -11.98
C PRO A 26 -24.49 23.49 -12.29
N GLU A 27 -24.81 23.19 -13.55
CA GLU A 27 -26.16 22.76 -13.97
C GLU A 27 -26.53 21.39 -13.43
N ASP A 28 -25.58 20.45 -13.42
CA ASP A 28 -25.79 19.11 -12.89
C ASP A 28 -25.93 19.14 -11.37
N GLN A 29 -25.08 19.92 -10.69
CA GLN A 29 -25.22 20.15 -9.25
C GLN A 29 -26.61 20.71 -8.90
N ALA A 30 -27.16 21.64 -9.69
CA ALA A 30 -28.48 22.19 -9.46
C ALA A 30 -29.57 21.12 -9.64
N LYS A 31 -29.46 20.23 -10.63
CA LYS A 31 -30.38 19.07 -10.80
C LYS A 31 -30.32 18.12 -9.63
N MET A 32 -29.08 17.75 -9.21
CA MET A 32 -28.84 16.85 -8.08
C MET A 32 -29.42 17.44 -6.79
N LEU A 33 -29.14 18.73 -6.49
CA LEU A 33 -29.66 19.43 -5.34
C LEU A 33 -31.19 19.45 -5.34
N ALA A 34 -31.83 19.74 -6.47
CA ALA A 34 -33.30 19.73 -6.58
C ALA A 34 -33.88 18.35 -6.27
N GLN A 35 -33.20 17.25 -6.67
CA GLN A 35 -33.62 15.87 -6.37
C GLN A 35 -33.49 15.54 -4.87
N VAL A 36 -32.46 16.08 -4.22
CA VAL A 36 -32.24 15.88 -2.77
C VAL A 36 -33.11 16.84 -1.93
N GLY A 37 -33.61 17.92 -2.53
CA GLY A 37 -34.52 18.89 -1.89
C GLY A 37 -33.84 20.12 -1.31
N PHE A 38 -32.70 20.55 -1.83
CA PHE A 38 -31.93 21.71 -1.39
C PHE A 38 -31.71 22.73 -2.53
N GLY A 39 -31.48 23.99 -2.18
CA GLY A 39 -31.21 25.06 -3.13
C GLY A 39 -29.72 25.32 -3.40
N SER A 40 -28.84 24.87 -2.50
CA SER A 40 -27.40 25.07 -2.61
C SER A 40 -26.58 23.99 -1.89
N LEU A 41 -25.30 23.87 -2.25
CA LEU A 41 -24.35 22.99 -1.56
C LEU A 41 -24.19 23.36 -0.08
N ASP A 42 -24.18 24.67 0.21
CA ASP A 42 -24.06 25.16 1.60
C ASP A 42 -25.28 24.80 2.44
N GLU A 43 -26.51 24.89 1.89
CA GLU A 43 -27.73 24.45 2.57
C GLU A 43 -27.71 22.95 2.86
N LEU A 44 -27.33 22.11 1.87
CA LEU A 44 -27.21 20.67 2.05
C LEU A 44 -26.19 20.32 3.13
N THR A 45 -24.99 20.87 3.05
CA THR A 45 -23.92 20.56 4.00
C THR A 45 -24.22 21.12 5.40
N ALA A 46 -24.91 22.27 5.48
CA ALA A 46 -25.37 22.80 6.74
C ALA A 46 -26.43 21.91 7.41
N ALA A 47 -27.23 21.19 6.62
CA ALA A 47 -28.21 20.24 7.15
C ALA A 47 -27.61 18.86 7.49
N ALA A 48 -26.59 18.41 6.75
CA ALA A 48 -25.99 17.08 6.91
C ALA A 48 -24.93 17.01 8.02
N VAL A 49 -24.10 18.08 8.16
CA VAL A 49 -23.00 18.11 9.13
C VAL A 49 -23.51 18.61 10.49
N PRO A 50 -23.24 17.93 11.62
CA PRO A 50 -23.63 18.40 12.96
C PRO A 50 -23.00 19.76 13.32
N ASP A 51 -23.78 20.66 13.92
CA ASP A 51 -23.34 22.01 14.26
C ASP A 51 -22.10 22.04 15.18
N VAL A 52 -22.02 21.04 16.07
CA VAL A 52 -20.93 20.92 17.07
C VAL A 52 -19.54 20.68 16.49
N ILE A 53 -19.44 20.27 15.23
CA ILE A 53 -18.15 19.97 14.57
C ILE A 53 -17.86 20.92 13.41
N LYS A 54 -18.81 21.75 12.99
CA LYS A 54 -18.62 22.64 11.83
C LYS A 54 -17.44 23.58 12.02
N SER A 55 -16.58 23.64 11.03
CA SER A 55 -15.50 24.62 10.98
C SER A 55 -16.10 26.02 10.84
N ALA A 56 -15.74 26.92 11.77
CA ALA A 56 -16.23 28.30 11.79
C ALA A 56 -15.51 29.19 10.75
N GLU A 57 -14.32 28.79 10.31
CA GLU A 57 -13.46 29.56 9.43
C GLU A 57 -13.24 28.85 8.08
N ALA A 58 -12.88 29.64 7.07
CA ALA A 58 -12.44 29.06 5.81
C ALA A 58 -11.13 28.28 5.99
N LEU A 59 -10.97 27.18 5.26
CA LEU A 59 -9.76 26.39 5.28
C LEU A 59 -8.54 27.25 4.95
N GLY A 60 -7.59 27.35 5.86
CA GLY A 60 -6.41 28.23 5.82
C GLY A 60 -5.37 27.91 4.75
N LEU A 61 -5.80 27.38 3.60
CA LEU A 61 -4.95 27.06 2.46
C LEU A 61 -4.98 28.13 1.38
N PRO A 62 -3.89 28.33 0.63
CA PRO A 62 -3.83 29.24 -0.50
C PRO A 62 -4.90 28.93 -1.56
N GLN A 63 -5.16 29.90 -2.43
CA GLN A 63 -5.99 29.70 -3.61
C GLN A 63 -5.39 28.67 -4.56
N GLY A 64 -6.24 27.87 -5.20
CA GLY A 64 -5.83 26.90 -6.21
C GLY A 64 -5.07 27.53 -7.38
N ARG A 65 -4.17 26.75 -7.97
CA ARG A 65 -3.33 27.17 -9.11
C ARG A 65 -3.71 26.37 -10.35
N SER A 66 -3.31 26.89 -11.51
CA SER A 66 -3.40 26.15 -12.77
C SER A 66 -2.39 25.00 -12.83
N GLU A 67 -2.64 24.00 -13.68
CA GLU A 67 -1.73 22.86 -13.91
C GLU A 67 -0.33 23.34 -14.30
N ALA A 68 -0.21 24.31 -15.20
CA ALA A 68 1.08 24.86 -15.63
C ALA A 68 1.86 25.52 -14.48
N GLU A 69 1.18 26.27 -13.60
CA GLU A 69 1.81 26.87 -12.42
C GLU A 69 2.29 25.81 -11.44
N VAL A 70 1.47 24.79 -11.16
CA VAL A 70 1.82 23.69 -10.23
C VAL A 70 2.99 22.88 -10.74
N LEU A 71 3.03 22.53 -12.03
CA LEU A 71 4.18 21.85 -12.64
C LEU A 71 5.45 22.71 -12.57
N ALA A 72 5.33 24.03 -12.77
CA ALA A 72 6.47 24.94 -12.63
C ALA A 72 6.97 25.02 -11.17
N GLU A 73 6.06 25.06 -10.18
CA GLU A 73 6.42 25.02 -8.75
C GLU A 73 7.11 23.70 -8.39
N LEU A 74 6.59 22.56 -8.87
CA LEU A 74 7.20 21.23 -8.65
C LEU A 74 8.57 21.12 -9.35
N ARG A 75 8.71 21.67 -10.57
CA ARG A 75 10.02 21.69 -11.25
C ARG A 75 11.05 22.52 -10.46
N ALA A 76 10.62 23.67 -9.92
CA ALA A 76 11.50 24.50 -9.08
C ALA A 76 11.89 23.78 -7.76
N LEU A 77 11.03 22.93 -7.21
CA LEU A 77 11.40 22.07 -6.08
C LEU A 77 12.37 20.97 -6.53
N ALA A 78 12.08 20.26 -7.62
CA ALA A 78 12.93 19.23 -8.19
C ALA A 78 14.35 19.74 -8.48
N ASP A 79 14.49 20.92 -9.08
CA ASP A 79 15.78 21.54 -9.41
C ASP A 79 16.65 21.85 -8.16
N ARG A 80 16.09 21.80 -6.97
CA ARG A 80 16.84 21.93 -5.69
C ARG A 80 17.37 20.61 -5.17
N ASN A 81 17.00 19.50 -5.81
CA ASN A 81 17.54 18.19 -5.50
C ASN A 81 18.78 17.91 -6.36
N GLN A 82 19.76 17.23 -5.79
CA GLN A 82 20.98 16.85 -6.48
C GLN A 82 21.09 15.33 -6.57
N VAL A 83 20.86 14.78 -7.75
CA VAL A 83 20.95 13.33 -7.99
C VAL A 83 22.40 12.97 -8.32
N LEU A 84 23.11 12.31 -7.41
CA LEU A 84 24.44 11.74 -7.62
C LEU A 84 24.33 10.22 -7.76
N ALA A 85 25.40 9.58 -8.30
CA ALA A 85 25.45 8.13 -8.41
C ALA A 85 25.28 7.45 -7.04
N PRO A 86 24.28 6.58 -6.83
CA PRO A 86 23.88 6.11 -5.52
C PRO A 86 24.65 4.86 -5.07
N MET A 87 25.93 4.98 -4.75
CA MET A 87 26.75 3.86 -4.29
C MET A 87 26.76 3.71 -2.75
N ILE A 88 25.67 4.07 -2.10
CA ILE A 88 25.45 3.93 -0.64
C ILE A 88 25.05 2.51 -0.27
N GLY A 89 24.21 1.86 -1.06
CA GLY A 89 23.65 0.55 -0.79
C GLY A 89 22.54 0.58 0.26
N LEU A 90 22.67 -0.19 1.33
CA LEU A 90 21.68 -0.31 2.42
C LEU A 90 20.28 -0.73 1.92
N GLY A 91 20.23 -1.64 0.92
CA GLY A 91 18.98 -2.16 0.38
C GLY A 91 18.28 -1.28 -0.65
N TYR A 92 18.90 -0.15 -1.05
CA TYR A 92 18.41 0.76 -2.08
C TYR A 92 19.46 0.90 -3.18
N HIS A 93 19.05 0.62 -4.42
CA HIS A 93 19.97 0.51 -5.56
C HIS A 93 19.43 1.22 -6.79
N GLY A 94 20.31 1.84 -7.56
CA GLY A 94 19.97 2.33 -8.89
C GLY A 94 19.60 1.18 -9.82
N THR A 95 18.55 1.38 -10.60
CA THR A 95 18.05 0.39 -11.57
C THR A 95 17.49 1.09 -12.79
N PHE A 96 17.47 0.40 -13.94
CA PHE A 96 16.86 0.92 -15.15
C PHE A 96 15.45 0.34 -15.31
N THR A 97 14.44 1.16 -15.10
CA THR A 97 13.05 0.79 -15.41
C THR A 97 12.90 0.72 -16.93
N PRO A 98 12.59 -0.45 -17.54
CA PRO A 98 12.35 -0.52 -18.97
C PRO A 98 11.23 0.46 -19.37
N PRO A 99 11.44 1.33 -20.39
CA PRO A 99 10.44 2.34 -20.78
C PRO A 99 9.06 1.74 -21.11
N VAL A 100 9.02 0.53 -21.67
CA VAL A 100 7.76 -0.17 -21.96
C VAL A 100 6.98 -0.51 -20.67
N ILE A 101 7.65 -0.78 -19.57
CA ILE A 101 7.02 -1.03 -18.26
C ILE A 101 6.64 0.31 -17.62
N LEU A 102 7.55 1.29 -17.62
CA LEU A 102 7.29 2.60 -17.04
C LEU A 102 6.00 3.22 -17.60
N ARG A 103 5.90 3.33 -18.94
CA ARG A 103 4.77 3.98 -19.61
C ARG A 103 3.48 3.16 -19.62
N ASN A 104 3.57 1.84 -19.54
CA ASN A 104 2.39 0.97 -19.64
C ASN A 104 1.97 0.34 -18.31
N VAL A 105 2.65 0.65 -17.21
CA VAL A 105 2.25 0.28 -15.85
C VAL A 105 2.20 1.53 -14.96
N MET A 106 3.36 2.16 -14.69
CA MET A 106 3.45 3.29 -13.75
C MET A 106 2.68 4.52 -14.22
N GLU A 107 2.72 4.82 -15.52
CA GLU A 107 2.08 5.98 -16.13
C GLU A 107 0.74 5.63 -16.82
N ASN A 108 0.22 4.41 -16.64
CA ASN A 108 -0.99 3.97 -17.32
C ASN A 108 -2.17 3.87 -16.35
N PRO A 109 -3.24 4.68 -16.52
CA PRO A 109 -4.40 4.68 -15.63
C PRO A 109 -5.12 3.32 -15.55
N ALA A 110 -5.07 2.48 -16.57
CA ALA A 110 -5.61 1.13 -16.52
C ALA A 110 -4.97 0.27 -15.40
N TRP A 111 -3.76 0.62 -14.95
CA TRP A 111 -3.06 -0.06 -13.87
C TRP A 111 -3.11 0.72 -12.56
N TYR A 112 -2.78 2.02 -12.57
CA TYR A 112 -2.67 2.75 -11.31
C TYR A 112 -4.02 3.18 -10.73
N THR A 113 -5.11 3.24 -11.52
CA THR A 113 -6.44 3.57 -11.00
C THR A 113 -7.28 2.34 -10.61
N ALA A 114 -6.75 1.14 -10.75
CA ALA A 114 -7.43 -0.09 -10.34
C ALA A 114 -7.48 -0.25 -8.81
N TYR A 115 -8.50 -0.93 -8.28
CA TYR A 115 -8.60 -1.25 -6.86
C TYR A 115 -8.06 -2.65 -6.52
N THR A 116 -7.96 -2.95 -5.24
CA THR A 116 -7.66 -4.30 -4.74
C THR A 116 -8.63 -5.33 -5.35
N PRO A 117 -8.13 -6.48 -5.84
CA PRO A 117 -8.94 -7.43 -6.62
C PRO A 117 -9.89 -8.28 -5.77
N TYR A 118 -10.74 -7.65 -4.96
CA TYR A 118 -11.79 -8.33 -4.19
C TYR A 118 -12.91 -8.90 -5.06
N GLN A 119 -13.07 -8.35 -6.27
CA GLN A 119 -13.97 -8.90 -7.29
C GLN A 119 -13.11 -9.52 -8.40
N PRO A 120 -12.75 -10.79 -8.25
CA PRO A 120 -11.74 -11.41 -9.09
C PRO A 120 -12.20 -11.57 -10.55
N GLU A 121 -13.49 -11.66 -10.82
CA GLU A 121 -14.03 -11.82 -12.17
C GLU A 121 -13.66 -10.67 -13.11
N ILE A 122 -13.41 -9.48 -12.57
CA ILE A 122 -13.02 -8.28 -13.32
C ILE A 122 -11.61 -7.81 -13.00
N SER A 123 -10.79 -8.70 -12.45
CA SER A 123 -9.42 -8.38 -11.98
C SER A 123 -8.41 -9.45 -12.44
N GLN A 124 -8.71 -10.18 -13.49
CA GLN A 124 -7.91 -11.33 -13.91
C GLN A 124 -6.52 -10.96 -14.40
N GLY A 125 -6.36 -9.77 -14.99
CA GLY A 125 -5.06 -9.29 -15.44
C GLY A 125 -4.12 -8.93 -14.29
N ARG A 126 -4.61 -8.18 -13.27
CA ARG A 126 -3.83 -7.86 -12.07
C ARG A 126 -3.48 -9.12 -11.27
N LEU A 127 -4.44 -10.04 -11.16
CA LEU A 127 -4.22 -11.30 -10.45
C LEU A 127 -3.17 -12.16 -11.15
N GLU A 128 -3.17 -12.21 -12.49
CA GLU A 128 -2.12 -12.89 -13.26
C GLU A 128 -0.75 -12.22 -13.04
N ALA A 129 -0.69 -10.89 -13.08
CA ALA A 129 0.55 -10.15 -12.82
C ALA A 129 1.10 -10.40 -11.41
N LEU A 130 0.23 -10.44 -10.39
CA LEU A 130 0.62 -10.76 -9.02
C LEU A 130 1.05 -12.23 -8.85
N LEU A 131 0.44 -13.15 -9.59
CA LEU A 131 0.87 -14.54 -9.61
C LEU A 131 2.28 -14.69 -10.22
N ASN A 132 2.60 -13.92 -11.27
CA ASN A 132 3.96 -13.83 -11.82
C ASN A 132 4.95 -13.33 -10.75
N PHE A 133 4.58 -12.30 -9.99
CA PHE A 133 5.39 -11.79 -8.87
C PHE A 133 5.63 -12.85 -7.79
N GLN A 134 4.57 -13.55 -7.36
CA GLN A 134 4.68 -14.62 -6.35
C GLN A 134 5.59 -15.75 -6.84
N THR A 135 5.44 -16.15 -8.10
CA THR A 135 6.26 -17.18 -8.74
C THR A 135 7.72 -16.76 -8.81
N MET A 136 7.98 -15.52 -9.22
CA MET A 136 9.32 -14.94 -9.25
C MET A 136 10.01 -15.02 -7.89
N VAL A 137 9.33 -14.56 -6.85
CA VAL A 137 9.89 -14.56 -5.49
C VAL A 137 10.09 -15.99 -4.97
N ALA A 138 9.12 -16.88 -5.19
CA ALA A 138 9.20 -18.28 -4.76
C ALA A 138 10.39 -19.00 -5.42
N ASP A 139 10.56 -18.86 -6.74
CA ASP A 139 11.66 -19.47 -7.49
C ASP A 139 13.02 -18.94 -7.05
N LEU A 140 13.15 -17.61 -6.92
CA LEU A 140 14.43 -17.02 -6.53
C LEU A 140 14.81 -17.37 -5.09
N THR A 141 13.86 -17.43 -4.18
CA THR A 141 14.12 -17.75 -2.78
C THR A 141 14.19 -19.25 -2.48
N GLY A 142 13.74 -20.12 -3.40
CA GLY A 142 13.67 -21.57 -3.19
C GLY A 142 12.62 -21.97 -2.13
N LEU A 143 11.64 -21.09 -1.86
CA LEU A 143 10.55 -21.32 -0.92
C LEU A 143 9.20 -21.34 -1.65
N PRO A 144 8.38 -22.37 -1.46
CA PRO A 144 7.28 -22.68 -2.40
C PRO A 144 6.10 -21.71 -2.34
N THR A 145 5.96 -20.90 -1.30
CA THR A 145 4.81 -20.00 -1.16
C THR A 145 5.24 -18.57 -0.86
N SER A 146 4.97 -17.66 -1.78
CA SER A 146 5.18 -16.22 -1.61
C SER A 146 3.86 -15.47 -1.56
N GLY A 147 3.78 -14.43 -0.73
CA GLY A 147 2.67 -13.47 -0.73
C GLY A 147 2.72 -12.51 -1.92
N ALA A 148 1.62 -11.76 -2.12
CA ALA A 148 1.48 -10.84 -3.25
C ALA A 148 2.33 -9.56 -3.15
N SER A 149 2.49 -8.97 -1.96
CA SER A 149 3.49 -7.96 -1.58
C SER A 149 3.36 -7.60 -0.12
N LEU A 150 4.41 -7.03 0.45
CA LEU A 150 4.47 -6.34 1.73
C LEU A 150 4.92 -4.90 1.53
N LEU A 151 5.17 -4.16 2.62
CA LEU A 151 5.37 -2.71 2.54
C LEU A 151 6.83 -2.32 2.23
N ASP A 152 7.80 -2.95 2.87
CA ASP A 152 9.24 -2.84 2.62
C ASP A 152 9.99 -3.99 3.30
N GLU A 153 11.32 -4.05 3.21
CA GLU A 153 12.12 -5.11 3.83
C GLU A 153 12.04 -5.08 5.36
N GLY A 154 12.18 -3.91 5.99
CA GLY A 154 12.16 -3.79 7.44
C GLY A 154 10.84 -4.24 8.04
N THR A 155 9.72 -3.84 7.45
CA THR A 155 8.38 -4.28 7.87
C THR A 155 8.15 -5.77 7.57
N ALA A 156 8.66 -6.29 6.45
CA ALA A 156 8.60 -7.72 6.14
C ALA A 156 9.37 -8.55 7.17
N ALA A 157 10.55 -8.10 7.59
CA ALA A 157 11.34 -8.76 8.64
C ALA A 157 10.62 -8.72 10.00
N ALA A 158 9.99 -7.61 10.36
CA ALA A 158 9.17 -7.51 11.57
C ALA A 158 7.93 -8.42 11.53
N GLU A 159 7.28 -8.55 10.37
CA GLU A 159 6.20 -9.54 10.18
C GLU A 159 6.71 -10.98 10.29
N ALA A 160 7.93 -11.26 9.81
CA ALA A 160 8.56 -12.56 9.95
C ALA A 160 8.87 -12.91 11.43
N MET A 161 9.31 -11.93 12.22
CA MET A 161 9.46 -12.09 13.68
C MET A 161 8.14 -12.47 14.34
N ALA A 162 7.06 -11.75 14.02
CA ALA A 162 5.72 -12.04 14.55
C ALA A 162 5.22 -13.44 14.10
N LEU A 163 5.49 -13.83 12.85
CA LEU A 163 5.17 -15.14 12.34
C LEU A 163 5.97 -16.22 13.06
N ALA A 164 7.28 -16.06 13.21
CA ALA A 164 8.16 -17.01 13.91
C ALA A 164 7.69 -17.26 15.35
N ARG A 165 7.35 -16.20 16.11
CA ARG A 165 6.80 -16.32 17.47
C ARG A 165 5.50 -17.13 17.49
N ARG A 166 4.63 -16.93 16.50
CA ARG A 166 3.33 -17.62 16.42
C ARG A 166 3.45 -19.09 16.09
N VAL A 167 4.29 -19.45 15.11
CA VAL A 167 4.40 -20.81 14.59
C VAL A 167 5.51 -21.62 15.25
N GLY A 168 6.51 -20.98 15.85
CA GLY A 168 7.65 -21.60 16.51
C GLY A 168 7.28 -22.44 17.73
N LYS A 169 8.16 -23.33 18.10
CA LYS A 169 8.02 -24.21 19.27
C LYS A 169 8.38 -23.51 20.57
N VAL A 170 9.36 -22.64 20.55
CA VAL A 170 9.80 -21.81 21.68
C VAL A 170 8.87 -20.59 21.75
N LYS A 171 8.23 -20.37 22.90
CA LYS A 171 7.27 -19.27 23.09
C LYS A 171 7.85 -18.12 23.91
N ASP A 172 8.64 -18.48 24.91
CA ASP A 172 9.31 -17.55 25.83
C ASP A 172 10.81 -17.57 25.54
N GLY A 173 11.23 -16.72 24.64
CA GLY A 173 12.62 -16.63 24.20
C GLY A 173 12.88 -15.31 23.49
N VAL A 174 14.09 -15.12 23.02
CA VAL A 174 14.53 -13.93 22.30
C VAL A 174 14.39 -14.11 20.80
N PHE A 175 14.25 -12.98 20.07
CA PHE A 175 14.46 -12.92 18.64
C PHE A 175 15.90 -12.49 18.38
N LEU A 176 16.66 -13.35 17.75
CA LEU A 176 18.08 -13.14 17.49
C LEU A 176 18.27 -12.55 16.08
N VAL A 177 18.98 -11.44 15.99
CA VAL A 177 19.25 -10.74 14.73
C VAL A 177 20.77 -10.68 14.51
N ASP A 178 21.22 -11.07 13.33
CA ASP A 178 22.61 -10.91 12.93
C ASP A 178 22.96 -9.41 12.85
N ALA A 179 24.06 -9.03 13.48
CA ALA A 179 24.58 -7.65 13.48
C ALA A 179 24.87 -7.13 12.07
N ASP A 180 25.06 -8.01 11.08
CA ASP A 180 25.26 -7.68 9.66
C ASP A 180 23.94 -7.52 8.87
N CYS A 181 22.79 -7.48 9.56
CA CYS A 181 21.52 -7.06 8.97
C CYS A 181 21.52 -5.55 8.69
N LEU A 182 20.65 -5.11 7.77
CA LEU A 182 20.50 -3.68 7.47
C LEU A 182 20.05 -2.91 8.73
N PRO A 183 20.73 -1.81 9.12
CA PRO A 183 20.47 -1.13 10.38
C PRO A 183 19.05 -0.57 10.49
N GLN A 184 18.43 -0.12 9.39
CA GLN A 184 17.03 0.30 9.38
C GLN A 184 16.08 -0.89 9.60
N THR A 185 16.42 -2.08 9.11
CA THR A 185 15.64 -3.30 9.35
C THR A 185 15.68 -3.69 10.83
N ILE A 186 16.86 -3.66 11.45
CA ILE A 186 17.03 -3.89 12.90
C ILE A 186 16.13 -2.92 13.68
N ALA A 187 16.21 -1.62 13.38
CA ALA A 187 15.44 -0.60 14.09
C ALA A 187 13.92 -0.77 13.96
N VAL A 188 13.41 -1.14 12.78
CA VAL A 188 11.99 -1.45 12.59
C VAL A 188 11.56 -2.68 13.40
N ILE A 189 12.41 -3.71 13.47
CA ILE A 189 12.15 -4.91 14.29
C ILE A 189 12.06 -4.51 15.77
N GLU A 190 12.98 -3.71 16.28
CA GLU A 190 12.99 -3.22 17.66
C GLU A 190 11.71 -2.43 17.99
N THR A 191 11.30 -1.52 17.08
CA THR A 191 10.05 -0.75 17.21
C THR A 191 8.82 -1.67 17.30
N ARG A 192 8.77 -2.75 16.51
CA ARG A 192 7.66 -3.71 16.47
C ARG A 192 7.70 -4.70 17.66
N ALA A 193 8.88 -5.00 18.18
CA ALA A 193 9.10 -5.94 19.28
C ALA A 193 8.71 -5.36 20.64
N GLU A 194 9.06 -4.11 20.89
CA GLU A 194 8.90 -3.44 22.20
C GLU A 194 7.47 -3.52 22.75
N PRO A 195 6.41 -3.10 22.00
CA PRO A 195 5.05 -3.08 22.53
C PRO A 195 4.51 -4.47 22.86
N THR A 196 5.01 -5.51 22.19
CA THR A 196 4.59 -6.90 22.38
C THR A 196 5.43 -7.67 23.38
N GLY A 197 6.42 -7.00 24.02
CA GLY A 197 7.30 -7.60 25.01
C GLY A 197 8.25 -8.64 24.43
N VAL A 198 8.56 -8.56 23.14
CA VAL A 198 9.60 -9.39 22.51
C VAL A 198 10.96 -8.78 22.79
N GLU A 199 11.87 -9.56 23.33
CA GLU A 199 13.26 -9.17 23.47
C GLU A 199 14.03 -9.46 22.16
N VAL A 200 14.65 -8.44 21.59
CA VAL A 200 15.52 -8.54 20.42
C VAL A 200 16.97 -8.54 20.89
N VAL A 201 17.74 -9.51 20.43
CA VAL A 201 19.18 -9.59 20.68
C VAL A 201 19.90 -9.49 19.34
N VAL A 202 20.74 -8.45 19.22
CA VAL A 202 21.61 -8.26 18.05
C VAL A 202 23.00 -8.76 18.40
N ALA A 203 23.52 -9.71 17.60
CA ALA A 203 24.84 -10.31 17.81
C ALA A 203 25.52 -10.61 16.48
N ASP A 204 26.86 -10.60 16.46
CA ASP A 204 27.62 -11.10 15.33
C ASP A 204 27.49 -12.64 15.27
N LEU A 205 26.91 -13.13 14.19
CA LEU A 205 26.70 -14.57 13.97
C LEU A 205 27.72 -15.20 13.03
N SER A 206 28.82 -14.50 12.71
CA SER A 206 29.88 -15.01 11.86
C SER A 206 30.54 -16.29 12.39
N ASP A 207 30.63 -16.42 13.70
CA ASP A 207 31.18 -17.59 14.38
C ASP A 207 30.07 -18.53 14.96
N GLY A 208 28.81 -18.27 14.64
CA GLY A 208 27.66 -19.04 15.09
C GLY A 208 26.82 -18.35 16.17
N ILE A 209 25.84 -19.04 16.74
CA ILE A 209 24.96 -18.50 17.80
C ILE A 209 25.71 -18.52 19.14
N PRO A 210 25.86 -17.37 19.82
CA PRO A 210 26.53 -17.31 21.11
C PRO A 210 25.85 -18.20 22.16
N ALA A 211 26.64 -18.91 22.97
CA ALA A 211 26.14 -19.87 23.94
C ALA A 211 25.18 -19.23 24.97
N GLU A 212 25.51 -18.03 25.44
CA GLU A 212 24.69 -17.26 26.37
C GLU A 212 23.33 -16.85 25.79
N VAL A 213 23.24 -16.67 24.48
CA VAL A 213 21.96 -16.40 23.79
C VAL A 213 21.16 -17.69 23.62
N ALA A 214 21.84 -18.77 23.28
CA ALA A 214 21.19 -20.09 23.12
C ALA A 214 20.54 -20.59 24.44
N GLU A 215 21.21 -20.32 25.60
CA GLU A 215 20.70 -20.68 26.93
C GLU A 215 19.43 -19.91 27.32
N ARG A 216 19.19 -18.73 26.76
CA ARG A 216 17.97 -17.91 27.01
C ARG A 216 16.73 -18.44 26.26
N GLY A 217 16.93 -19.41 25.35
CA GLY A 217 15.93 -19.82 24.38
C GLY A 217 15.80 -18.84 23.22
N VAL A 218 15.77 -19.35 22.01
CA VAL A 218 15.65 -18.56 20.77
C VAL A 218 14.41 -19.04 20.01
N PHE A 219 13.43 -18.18 19.79
CA PHE A 219 12.25 -18.56 19.01
C PHE A 219 12.39 -18.28 17.52
N GLY A 220 13.25 -17.32 17.16
CA GLY A 220 13.49 -16.96 15.75
C GLY A 220 14.85 -16.31 15.57
N VAL A 221 15.39 -16.46 14.37
CA VAL A 221 16.68 -15.88 13.94
C VAL A 221 16.47 -15.14 12.63
N LEU A 222 17.06 -13.94 12.51
CA LEU A 222 17.16 -13.21 11.24
C LEU A 222 18.62 -13.11 10.79
N LEU A 223 18.88 -13.52 9.56
CA LEU A 223 20.15 -13.41 8.86
C LEU A 223 20.00 -12.50 7.63
N GLN A 224 21.07 -11.84 7.20
CA GLN A 224 21.11 -11.03 5.97
C GLN A 224 22.03 -11.72 4.92
N TYR A 225 21.56 -11.80 3.67
CA TYR A 225 22.26 -12.51 2.62
C TYR A 225 22.11 -11.80 1.24
N PRO A 226 23.15 -11.11 0.74
CA PRO A 226 24.42 -10.73 1.40
C PRO A 226 24.23 -9.81 2.62
N GLY A 227 25.21 -9.76 3.50
CA GLY A 227 25.20 -8.87 4.67
C GLY A 227 25.26 -7.39 4.30
N ALA A 228 24.88 -6.52 5.22
CA ALA A 228 24.96 -5.06 5.09
C ALA A 228 26.41 -4.56 4.87
N SER A 229 27.41 -5.29 5.38
CA SER A 229 28.83 -5.04 5.14
C SER A 229 29.29 -5.42 3.72
N GLY A 230 28.44 -6.12 2.96
CA GLY A 230 28.75 -6.74 1.67
C GLY A 230 29.22 -8.19 1.77
N ALA A 231 29.47 -8.70 2.97
CA ALA A 231 29.96 -10.06 3.15
C ALA A 231 28.98 -11.12 2.63
N VAL A 232 29.48 -12.05 1.83
CA VAL A 232 28.79 -13.28 1.47
C VAL A 232 29.32 -14.42 2.33
N ARG A 233 28.51 -14.86 3.32
CA ARG A 233 28.85 -15.90 4.27
C ARG A 233 27.95 -17.11 4.06
N ASP A 234 28.46 -18.31 4.37
CA ASP A 234 27.64 -19.53 4.37
C ASP A 234 26.77 -19.58 5.66
N PRO A 235 25.44 -19.47 5.56
CA PRO A 235 24.59 -19.42 6.75
C PRO A 235 24.20 -20.81 7.28
N ARG A 236 24.57 -21.90 6.61
CA ARG A 236 24.08 -23.27 6.92
C ARG A 236 24.31 -23.67 8.37
N ALA A 237 25.49 -23.44 8.90
CA ALA A 237 25.83 -23.80 10.30
C ALA A 237 24.97 -23.04 11.31
N VAL A 238 24.70 -21.78 11.08
CA VAL A 238 23.80 -20.97 11.95
C VAL A 238 22.35 -21.46 11.83
N ILE A 239 21.89 -21.77 10.62
CA ILE A 239 20.55 -22.30 10.35
C ILE A 239 20.35 -23.65 11.05
N GLU A 240 21.29 -24.58 10.89
CA GLU A 240 21.24 -25.90 11.55
C GLU A 240 21.19 -25.74 13.06
N ARG A 241 22.07 -24.90 13.62
CA ARG A 241 22.09 -24.65 15.07
C ARG A 241 20.78 -24.01 15.57
N ALA A 242 20.21 -23.07 14.85
CA ALA A 242 18.93 -22.46 15.18
C ALA A 242 17.79 -23.50 15.20
N HIS A 243 17.75 -24.40 14.21
CA HIS A 243 16.78 -25.48 14.17
C HIS A 243 16.93 -26.47 15.32
N GLU A 244 18.16 -26.80 15.75
CA GLU A 244 18.40 -27.60 16.94
C GLU A 244 17.83 -26.94 18.20
N LEU A 245 17.91 -25.62 18.31
CA LEU A 245 17.30 -24.83 19.37
C LEU A 245 15.77 -24.71 19.26
N GLY A 246 15.17 -25.15 18.15
CA GLY A 246 13.74 -25.05 17.88
C GLY A 246 13.27 -23.73 17.35
N ALA A 247 14.21 -22.86 16.92
CA ALA A 247 13.95 -21.54 16.35
C ALA A 247 13.48 -21.64 14.88
N VAL A 248 12.72 -20.64 14.43
CA VAL A 248 12.37 -20.41 13.02
C VAL A 248 13.42 -19.49 12.41
N VAL A 249 13.94 -19.84 11.25
CA VAL A 249 15.00 -19.07 10.60
C VAL A 249 14.45 -18.25 9.44
N THR A 250 14.64 -16.95 9.51
CA THR A 250 14.36 -15.97 8.46
C THR A 250 15.67 -15.49 7.84
N VAL A 251 15.70 -15.43 6.50
CA VAL A 251 16.80 -14.81 5.74
C VAL A 251 16.26 -13.59 4.99
N ALA A 252 16.80 -12.42 5.29
CA ALA A 252 16.62 -11.23 4.46
C ALA A 252 17.57 -11.31 3.27
N ALA A 253 17.04 -11.33 2.05
CA ALA A 253 17.80 -11.68 0.87
C ALA A 253 17.63 -10.67 -0.28
N ASP A 254 18.71 -10.45 -1.01
CA ASP A 254 18.73 -9.69 -2.25
C ASP A 254 18.40 -10.59 -3.44
N LEU A 255 17.25 -10.39 -4.07
CA LEU A 255 16.79 -11.22 -5.19
C LEU A 255 17.73 -11.20 -6.41
N LEU A 256 18.46 -10.10 -6.65
CA LEU A 256 19.41 -10.05 -7.76
C LEU A 256 20.65 -10.91 -7.44
N ALA A 257 21.15 -10.86 -6.22
CA ALA A 257 22.22 -11.75 -5.75
C ALA A 257 21.81 -13.22 -5.85
N LEU A 258 20.55 -13.55 -5.54
CA LEU A 258 20.03 -14.91 -5.64
C LEU A 258 19.94 -15.46 -7.07
N THR A 259 20.15 -14.65 -8.10
CA THR A 259 20.32 -15.18 -9.47
C THR A 259 21.67 -15.89 -9.66
N LEU A 260 22.64 -15.62 -8.78
CA LEU A 260 23.99 -16.18 -8.79
C LEU A 260 24.31 -17.03 -7.55
N LEU A 261 23.61 -16.82 -6.45
CA LEU A 261 23.84 -17.47 -5.16
C LEU A 261 22.76 -18.49 -4.85
N THR A 262 23.14 -19.55 -4.12
CA THR A 262 22.25 -20.58 -3.61
C THR A 262 21.10 -19.94 -2.82
N SER A 263 19.89 -20.39 -3.08
CA SER A 263 18.66 -19.78 -2.50
C SER A 263 18.54 -20.04 -0.99
N PRO A 264 17.90 -19.13 -0.24
CA PRO A 264 17.65 -19.34 1.20
C PRO A 264 16.92 -20.65 1.51
N GLY A 265 15.98 -21.07 0.66
CA GLY A 265 15.25 -22.32 0.80
C GLY A 265 16.15 -23.55 0.73
N GLU A 266 17.12 -23.58 -0.19
CA GLU A 266 18.12 -24.66 -0.31
C GLU A 266 19.13 -24.63 0.85
N LEU A 267 19.47 -23.44 1.34
CA LEU A 267 20.34 -23.26 2.52
C LEU A 267 19.65 -23.69 3.83
N GLY A 268 18.34 -23.96 3.80
CA GLY A 268 17.61 -24.49 4.95
C GLY A 268 16.68 -23.47 5.63
N ALA A 269 16.61 -22.21 5.20
CA ALA A 269 15.74 -21.20 5.77
C ALA A 269 14.26 -21.62 5.77
N ASP A 270 13.51 -21.14 6.75
CA ASP A 270 12.05 -21.34 6.85
C ASP A 270 11.26 -20.21 6.17
N ILE A 271 11.82 -18.99 6.21
CA ILE A 271 11.24 -17.75 5.71
C ILE A 271 12.33 -16.99 4.96
N ALA A 272 11.97 -16.37 3.85
CA ALA A 272 12.78 -15.36 3.20
C ALA A 272 12.00 -14.06 3.08
N VAL A 273 12.63 -12.93 3.36
CA VAL A 273 12.08 -11.58 3.23
C VAL A 273 13.04 -10.70 2.45
N GLY A 274 12.59 -9.52 2.03
CA GLY A 274 13.42 -8.55 1.33
C GLY A 274 12.58 -7.53 0.58
N THR A 275 13.24 -6.80 -0.31
CA THR A 275 12.61 -5.86 -1.22
C THR A 275 12.84 -6.24 -2.68
N THR A 276 11.87 -5.92 -3.55
CA THR A 276 12.00 -6.10 -5.00
C THR A 276 12.41 -4.81 -5.72
N GLN A 277 12.85 -3.78 -4.99
CA GLN A 277 13.12 -2.45 -5.52
C GLN A 277 14.09 -2.48 -6.71
N ARG A 278 15.19 -3.25 -6.63
CA ARG A 278 16.18 -3.29 -7.69
C ARG A 278 15.75 -4.05 -8.96
N PHE A 279 14.50 -4.52 -9.01
CA PHE A 279 13.86 -5.06 -10.20
C PHE A 279 13.05 -3.96 -10.92
N GLY A 280 13.74 -2.91 -11.35
CA GLY A 280 13.19 -1.85 -12.17
C GLY A 280 12.28 -0.85 -11.47
N VAL A 281 12.26 -0.81 -10.14
CA VAL A 281 11.47 0.16 -9.38
C VAL A 281 12.35 1.34 -8.96
N PRO A 282 11.96 2.59 -9.27
CA PRO A 282 12.71 3.77 -8.84
C PRO A 282 12.91 3.82 -7.33
N MET A 283 14.03 4.37 -6.87
CA MET A 283 14.31 4.52 -5.43
C MET A 283 13.32 5.43 -4.73
N GLY A 284 12.83 6.49 -5.38
CA GLY A 284 11.78 7.37 -4.89
C GLY A 284 12.04 7.94 -3.50
N PHE A 285 13.29 8.26 -3.17
CA PHE A 285 13.71 8.72 -1.84
C PHE A 285 13.28 7.78 -0.69
N GLY A 286 13.21 6.48 -1.00
CA GLY A 286 12.91 5.42 -0.03
C GLY A 286 11.67 4.59 -0.28
N GLY A 287 10.85 4.96 -1.25
CA GLY A 287 9.66 4.20 -1.61
C GLY A 287 8.64 5.00 -2.39
N PRO A 288 7.51 4.32 -2.78
CA PRO A 288 7.09 2.98 -2.37
C PRO A 288 7.88 1.84 -3.04
N HIS A 289 8.14 0.77 -2.31
CA HIS A 289 8.80 -0.45 -2.81
C HIS A 289 8.03 -1.69 -2.36
N ALA A 290 7.90 -2.71 -3.23
CA ALA A 290 7.28 -3.95 -2.84
C ALA A 290 8.23 -4.81 -2.02
N GLY A 291 7.97 -4.92 -0.71
CA GLY A 291 8.56 -5.94 0.13
C GLY A 291 7.99 -7.33 -0.21
N PHE A 292 8.72 -8.38 0.09
CA PHE A 292 8.27 -9.75 -0.11
C PHE A 292 8.44 -10.60 1.14
N MET A 293 7.65 -11.66 1.22
CA MET A 293 7.85 -12.77 2.15
C MET A 293 7.50 -14.07 1.45
N ALA A 294 8.47 -15.00 1.46
CA ALA A 294 8.28 -16.37 1.02
C ALA A 294 8.49 -17.33 2.19
N VAL A 295 7.74 -18.42 2.21
CA VAL A 295 7.74 -19.36 3.34
C VAL A 295 7.69 -20.81 2.86
N ARG A 296 8.08 -21.74 3.74
CA ARG A 296 7.80 -23.16 3.55
C ARG A 296 6.29 -23.40 3.56
N GLU A 297 5.83 -24.38 2.80
CA GLU A 297 4.40 -24.70 2.60
C GLU A 297 3.60 -24.80 3.92
N LYS A 298 4.19 -25.40 4.95
CA LYS A 298 3.56 -25.52 6.28
C LYS A 298 3.16 -24.18 6.91
N PHE A 299 3.73 -23.05 6.47
CA PHE A 299 3.48 -21.71 6.97
C PHE A 299 2.57 -20.86 6.07
N ALA A 300 2.15 -21.35 4.91
CA ALA A 300 1.31 -20.63 3.96
C ALA A 300 0.05 -20.01 4.61
N ARG A 301 -0.61 -20.75 5.49
CA ARG A 301 -1.79 -20.29 6.24
C ARG A 301 -1.48 -19.23 7.32
N SER A 302 -0.21 -18.93 7.55
CA SER A 302 0.26 -17.95 8.54
C SER A 302 0.90 -16.72 7.90
N LEU A 303 1.01 -16.66 6.58
CA LEU A 303 1.53 -15.49 5.85
C LEU A 303 0.72 -14.23 6.18
N PRO A 304 1.36 -13.09 6.42
CA PRO A 304 0.69 -11.79 6.44
C PRO A 304 0.36 -11.33 5.00
N GLY A 305 -0.53 -10.35 4.90
CA GLY A 305 -0.89 -9.77 3.62
C GLY A 305 -1.71 -10.70 2.72
N ARG A 306 -1.81 -10.33 1.45
CA ARG A 306 -2.64 -11.03 0.47
C ARG A 306 -1.87 -12.16 -0.22
N LEU A 307 -2.62 -13.14 -0.67
CA LEU A 307 -2.13 -14.29 -1.42
C LEU A 307 -3.04 -14.51 -2.63
N VAL A 308 -2.48 -14.52 -3.82
CA VAL A 308 -3.19 -14.87 -5.05
C VAL A 308 -3.13 -16.38 -5.25
N GLY A 309 -4.24 -16.95 -5.65
CA GLY A 309 -4.33 -18.39 -5.95
C GLY A 309 -5.13 -18.66 -7.22
N VAL A 310 -4.93 -19.86 -7.74
CA VAL A 310 -5.65 -20.39 -8.89
C VAL A 310 -6.95 -21.06 -8.45
N SER A 311 -8.00 -20.93 -9.25
CA SER A 311 -9.28 -21.58 -9.08
C SER A 311 -9.89 -21.86 -10.46
N VAL A 312 -11.18 -22.18 -10.48
CA VAL A 312 -11.98 -22.35 -11.72
C VAL A 312 -13.21 -21.47 -11.66
N ASP A 313 -13.71 -21.07 -12.84
CA ASP A 313 -15.00 -20.40 -12.97
C ASP A 313 -16.15 -21.42 -13.13
N ALA A 314 -17.38 -20.93 -13.25
CA ALA A 314 -18.57 -21.75 -13.37
C ALA A 314 -18.58 -22.67 -14.62
N ASP A 315 -17.79 -22.40 -15.64
CA ASP A 315 -17.63 -23.24 -16.82
C ASP A 315 -16.42 -24.20 -16.72
N GLY A 316 -15.70 -24.19 -15.59
CA GLY A 316 -14.51 -24.98 -15.37
C GLY A 316 -13.22 -24.38 -15.93
N ASN A 317 -13.27 -23.16 -16.47
CA ASN A 317 -12.09 -22.48 -16.98
C ASN A 317 -11.23 -21.97 -15.83
N LYS A 318 -9.90 -21.97 -16.04
CA LYS A 318 -8.93 -21.43 -15.08
C LYS A 318 -9.23 -19.96 -14.79
N ALA A 319 -9.23 -19.61 -13.51
CA ALA A 319 -9.46 -18.27 -13.03
C ALA A 319 -8.58 -17.98 -11.79
N TYR A 320 -8.23 -16.71 -11.57
CA TYR A 320 -7.42 -16.27 -10.45
C TYR A 320 -8.25 -15.54 -9.41
N ARG A 321 -7.86 -15.62 -8.15
CA ARG A 321 -8.54 -14.99 -7.02
C ARG A 321 -7.60 -14.72 -5.86
N LEU A 322 -8.04 -13.90 -4.90
CA LEU A 322 -7.38 -13.84 -3.59
C LEU A 322 -7.69 -15.14 -2.82
N ALA A 323 -6.63 -15.82 -2.38
CA ALA A 323 -6.73 -17.09 -1.68
C ALA A 323 -6.66 -16.91 -0.16
N LEU A 324 -7.27 -17.84 0.59
CA LEU A 324 -7.21 -17.89 2.05
C LEU A 324 -7.59 -16.56 2.75
N GLN A 325 -8.58 -15.85 2.24
CA GLN A 325 -9.01 -14.54 2.77
C GLN A 325 -9.41 -14.57 4.25
N THR A 326 -9.78 -15.74 4.78
CA THR A 326 -10.08 -15.94 6.20
C THR A 326 -8.92 -15.64 7.16
N ARG A 327 -7.69 -15.46 6.64
CA ARG A 327 -6.52 -15.01 7.41
C ARG A 327 -6.45 -13.51 7.60
N GLU A 328 -7.10 -12.73 6.70
CA GLU A 328 -6.97 -11.29 6.64
C GLU A 328 -7.57 -10.59 7.87
N GLN A 329 -7.07 -9.41 8.20
CA GLN A 329 -7.42 -8.66 9.40
C GLN A 329 -8.91 -8.29 9.48
N HIS A 330 -9.57 -8.04 8.34
CA HIS A 330 -11.00 -7.70 8.29
C HIS A 330 -11.91 -8.88 8.70
N ILE A 331 -11.41 -10.12 8.62
CA ILE A 331 -12.10 -11.32 9.12
C ILE A 331 -11.69 -11.64 10.56
N ARG A 332 -10.40 -11.57 10.86
CA ARG A 332 -9.85 -11.99 12.16
C ARG A 332 -9.94 -10.95 13.26
N ARG A 333 -9.99 -9.65 12.91
CA ARG A 333 -10.09 -8.53 13.86
C ARG A 333 -9.03 -8.60 14.97
N GLU A 334 -9.42 -8.62 16.25
CA GLU A 334 -8.53 -8.72 17.42
C GLU A 334 -7.70 -10.03 17.48
N LYS A 335 -8.05 -11.01 16.69
CA LYS A 335 -7.27 -12.26 16.53
C LYS A 335 -6.31 -12.21 15.34
N ALA A 336 -6.26 -11.10 14.63
CA ALA A 336 -5.31 -10.90 13.56
C ALA A 336 -3.89 -10.75 14.13
N THR A 337 -2.93 -11.21 13.36
CA THR A 337 -1.51 -11.18 13.73
C THR A 337 -0.72 -10.16 12.91
N SER A 338 -1.38 -9.49 11.99
CA SER A 338 -0.87 -8.43 11.15
C SER A 338 -2.01 -7.47 10.82
N ASN A 339 -1.71 -6.19 10.67
CA ASN A 339 -2.65 -5.16 10.26
C ASN A 339 -2.55 -4.81 8.76
N ILE A 340 -1.74 -5.50 7.97
CA ILE A 340 -1.52 -5.20 6.55
C ILE A 340 -2.83 -5.31 5.78
N CYS A 341 -3.21 -4.22 5.12
CA CYS A 341 -4.38 -4.07 4.25
C CYS A 341 -3.93 -3.60 2.85
N THR A 342 -3.64 -2.32 2.69
CA THR A 342 -2.94 -1.81 1.51
C THR A 342 -1.48 -2.22 1.58
N ALA A 343 -0.95 -2.73 0.46
CA ALA A 343 0.46 -3.11 0.31
C ALA A 343 1.11 -2.27 -0.80
N GLN A 344 1.96 -2.82 -1.63
CA GLN A 344 2.68 -2.10 -2.70
C GLN A 344 2.45 -2.79 -4.06
N VAL A 345 1.18 -3.00 -4.41
CA VAL A 345 0.78 -3.86 -5.54
C VAL A 345 1.29 -3.35 -6.88
N LEU A 346 1.17 -2.05 -7.18
CA LEU A 346 1.65 -1.48 -8.44
C LEU A 346 3.15 -1.73 -8.64
N LEU A 347 3.94 -1.57 -7.56
CA LEU A 347 5.39 -1.79 -7.58
C LEU A 347 5.73 -3.29 -7.68
N ALA A 348 4.93 -4.16 -7.08
CA ALA A 348 5.05 -5.61 -7.26
C ALA A 348 4.79 -6.03 -8.72
N VAL A 349 3.78 -5.43 -9.36
CA VAL A 349 3.52 -5.63 -10.79
C VAL A 349 4.73 -5.18 -11.62
N MET A 350 5.28 -3.98 -11.35
CA MET A 350 6.48 -3.50 -12.05
C MET A 350 7.66 -4.46 -11.90
N ALA A 351 7.96 -4.91 -10.68
CA ALA A 351 9.05 -5.83 -10.41
C ALA A 351 8.84 -7.21 -11.07
N GLY A 352 7.61 -7.74 -11.02
CA GLY A 352 7.25 -8.97 -11.73
C GLY A 352 7.42 -8.85 -13.24
N MET A 353 6.99 -7.72 -13.84
CA MET A 353 7.13 -7.46 -15.27
C MET A 353 8.61 -7.23 -15.67
N TYR A 354 9.43 -6.65 -14.80
CA TYR A 354 10.87 -6.56 -14.99
C TYR A 354 11.49 -7.96 -15.15
N ALA A 355 11.13 -8.88 -14.27
CA ALA A 355 11.60 -10.26 -14.37
C ALA A 355 11.08 -10.97 -15.63
N VAL A 356 9.83 -10.74 -16.02
CA VAL A 356 9.22 -11.26 -17.25
C VAL A 356 9.94 -10.72 -18.51
N TYR A 357 10.32 -9.43 -18.49
CA TYR A 357 11.00 -8.77 -19.61
C TYR A 357 12.45 -9.24 -19.78
N HIS A 358 13.22 -9.29 -18.70
CA HIS A 358 14.61 -9.72 -18.72
C HIS A 358 14.77 -11.24 -18.80
N GLY A 359 13.88 -11.98 -18.17
CA GLY A 359 14.00 -13.44 -18.01
C GLY A 359 15.20 -13.84 -17.16
N PRO A 360 15.40 -15.14 -16.89
CA PRO A 360 16.48 -15.62 -16.03
C PRO A 360 17.86 -15.22 -16.53
N ASP A 361 18.11 -15.30 -17.85
CA ASP A 361 19.43 -14.97 -18.44
C ASP A 361 19.74 -13.49 -18.33
N GLY A 362 18.72 -12.63 -18.57
CA GLY A 362 18.86 -11.17 -18.46
C GLY A 362 19.15 -10.73 -17.04
N LEU A 363 18.42 -11.28 -16.06
CA LEU A 363 18.67 -11.00 -14.64
C LEU A 363 20.07 -11.47 -14.21
N ALA A 364 20.47 -12.68 -14.60
CA ALA A 364 21.81 -13.18 -14.31
C ALA A 364 22.92 -12.33 -14.99
N ALA A 365 22.67 -11.81 -16.19
CA ALA A 365 23.61 -10.91 -16.88
C ALA A 365 23.76 -9.57 -16.14
N ILE A 366 22.65 -8.99 -15.63
CA ILE A 366 22.65 -7.78 -14.80
C ILE A 366 23.45 -8.04 -13.51
N ALA A 367 23.17 -9.15 -12.83
CA ALA A 367 23.87 -9.52 -11.60
C ALA A 367 25.38 -9.73 -11.83
N ARG A 368 25.77 -10.46 -12.90
CA ARG A 368 27.18 -10.66 -13.24
C ARG A 368 27.89 -9.36 -13.56
N ARG A 369 27.24 -8.44 -14.29
CA ARG A 369 27.80 -7.11 -14.58
C ARG A 369 28.02 -6.32 -13.30
N THR A 370 27.06 -6.30 -12.42
CA THR A 370 27.14 -5.61 -11.13
C THR A 370 28.26 -6.19 -10.27
N HIS A 371 28.32 -7.51 -10.13
CA HIS A 371 29.41 -8.22 -9.44
C HIS A 371 30.78 -7.97 -10.07
N ARG A 372 30.87 -7.96 -11.40
CA ARG A 372 32.13 -7.70 -12.12
C ARG A 372 32.67 -6.29 -11.86
N TYR A 373 31.80 -5.26 -11.83
CA TYR A 373 32.19 -3.90 -11.42
C TYR A 373 32.68 -3.85 -9.98
N ALA A 374 32.01 -4.53 -9.06
CA ALA A 374 32.44 -4.62 -7.66
C ALA A 374 33.82 -5.30 -7.53
N SER A 375 34.07 -6.38 -8.30
CA SER A 375 35.32 -7.11 -8.29
C SER A 375 36.46 -6.29 -8.87
N ILE A 376 36.25 -5.60 -9.99
CA ILE A 376 37.22 -4.68 -10.61
C ILE A 376 37.54 -3.52 -9.63
N LEU A 377 36.53 -2.95 -9.03
CA LEU A 377 36.65 -1.87 -8.06
C LEU A 377 37.49 -2.30 -6.85
N ALA A 378 37.17 -3.46 -6.27
CA ALA A 378 37.89 -4.04 -5.16
C ALA A 378 39.38 -4.31 -5.48
N GLU A 379 39.67 -4.90 -6.65
CA GLU A 379 41.04 -5.21 -7.03
C GLU A 379 41.86 -3.94 -7.28
N GLY A 380 41.26 -2.92 -7.93
CA GLY A 380 41.91 -1.61 -8.06
C GLY A 380 42.22 -0.95 -6.73
N LEU A 381 41.33 -1.04 -5.78
CA LEU A 381 41.55 -0.55 -4.40
C LEU A 381 42.69 -1.31 -3.71
N ARG A 382 42.76 -2.64 -3.82
CA ARG A 382 43.84 -3.47 -3.29
C ARG A 382 45.19 -3.11 -3.91
N VAL A 383 45.24 -2.98 -5.22
CA VAL A 383 46.47 -2.54 -5.96
C VAL A 383 46.90 -1.17 -5.51
N GLY A 384 45.95 -0.28 -5.19
CA GLY A 384 46.19 1.04 -4.60
C GLY A 384 46.58 1.03 -3.13
N GLY A 385 46.61 -0.13 -2.46
CA GLY A 385 47.02 -0.30 -1.06
C GLY A 385 45.87 -0.14 -0.05
N ALA A 386 44.60 -0.04 -0.48
CA ALA A 386 43.47 -0.03 0.41
C ALA A 386 43.07 -1.46 0.82
N GLU A 387 42.64 -1.64 2.05
CA GLU A 387 42.15 -2.91 2.59
C GLU A 387 40.65 -3.07 2.30
N VAL A 388 40.30 -4.01 1.41
CA VAL A 388 38.91 -4.49 1.24
C VAL A 388 38.66 -5.56 2.29
N VAL A 389 37.76 -5.27 3.25
CA VAL A 389 37.59 -6.03 4.49
C VAL A 389 37.16 -7.48 4.24
N HIS A 390 36.24 -7.70 3.28
CA HIS A 390 35.73 -9.03 2.98
C HIS A 390 36.33 -9.56 1.68
N GLY A 391 36.70 -10.84 1.70
CA GLY A 391 37.20 -11.54 0.50
C GLY A 391 36.08 -12.05 -0.41
N ALA A 392 34.91 -12.33 0.16
CA ALA A 392 33.69 -12.78 -0.53
C ALA A 392 32.59 -11.74 -0.42
N TYR A 393 32.10 -11.25 -1.55
CA TYR A 393 31.08 -10.21 -1.67
C TYR A 393 30.32 -10.38 -2.99
N PHE A 394 29.13 -9.76 -3.07
CA PHE A 394 28.38 -9.69 -4.33
C PHE A 394 28.61 -8.34 -5.02
N ASP A 395 28.05 -7.26 -4.50
CA ASP A 395 28.06 -5.93 -5.12
C ASP A 395 28.55 -4.82 -4.16
N THR A 396 28.61 -5.11 -2.88
CA THR A 396 28.92 -4.15 -1.82
C THR A 396 30.28 -4.47 -1.20
N LEU A 397 31.07 -3.44 -1.02
CA LEU A 397 32.42 -3.50 -0.42
C LEU A 397 32.46 -2.69 0.86
N THR A 398 33.14 -3.18 1.87
CA THR A 398 33.62 -2.38 3.02
C THR A 398 35.11 -2.20 2.89
N VAL A 399 35.56 -0.95 2.87
CA VAL A 399 36.96 -0.58 2.64
C VAL A 399 37.50 0.15 3.87
N ARG A 400 38.64 -0.31 4.40
CA ARG A 400 39.29 0.28 5.57
C ARG A 400 40.26 1.38 5.14
N VAL A 401 40.08 2.57 5.74
CA VAL A 401 40.87 3.78 5.52
C VAL A 401 41.09 4.52 6.86
N PRO A 402 41.96 4.05 7.75
CA PRO A 402 42.03 4.55 9.12
C PRO A 402 42.10 6.06 9.22
N GLY A 403 41.11 6.65 9.93
CA GLY A 403 40.99 8.10 10.15
C GLY A 403 40.65 8.95 8.91
N ARG A 404 40.41 8.34 7.75
CA ARG A 404 40.19 9.04 6.46
C ARG A 404 38.82 8.81 5.82
N ALA A 405 37.93 8.07 6.45
CA ALA A 405 36.67 7.70 5.83
C ALA A 405 35.84 8.92 5.41
N ALA A 406 35.73 9.93 6.26
CA ALA A 406 35.02 11.17 5.93
C ALA A 406 35.65 11.95 4.77
N GLU A 407 36.99 11.99 4.68
CA GLU A 407 37.75 12.61 3.56
C GLU A 407 37.41 11.90 2.23
N VAL A 408 37.46 10.57 2.23
CA VAL A 408 37.15 9.75 1.02
C VAL A 408 35.73 9.94 0.57
N VAL A 409 34.75 9.90 1.50
CA VAL A 409 33.33 10.13 1.18
C VAL A 409 33.10 11.54 0.61
N ALA A 410 33.78 12.56 1.16
CA ALA A 410 33.68 13.92 0.65
C ALA A 410 34.27 14.03 -0.79
N ALA A 411 35.45 13.46 -1.01
CA ALA A 411 36.11 13.46 -2.34
C ALA A 411 35.25 12.71 -3.39
N ALA A 412 34.61 11.59 -3.01
CA ALA A 412 33.69 10.86 -3.90
C ALA A 412 32.49 11.71 -4.25
N ARG A 413 31.91 12.44 -3.28
CA ARG A 413 30.79 13.35 -3.49
C ARG A 413 31.14 14.48 -4.45
N GLU A 414 32.32 15.08 -4.32
CA GLU A 414 32.82 16.09 -5.26
C GLU A 414 32.97 15.52 -6.69
N ALA A 415 33.25 14.22 -6.81
CA ALA A 415 33.34 13.50 -8.08
C ALA A 415 31.98 12.97 -8.58
N GLY A 416 30.86 13.33 -7.93
CA GLY A 416 29.50 12.97 -8.36
C GLY A 416 29.02 11.59 -7.88
N VAL A 417 29.61 11.03 -6.82
CA VAL A 417 29.26 9.70 -6.28
C VAL A 417 28.98 9.79 -4.78
N ASN A 418 27.88 9.22 -4.33
CA ASN A 418 27.57 9.07 -2.91
C ASN A 418 28.08 7.72 -2.40
N LEU A 419 28.96 7.73 -1.42
CA LEU A 419 29.43 6.54 -0.69
C LEU A 419 28.85 6.53 0.73
N ARG A 420 28.83 5.36 1.35
CA ARG A 420 28.40 5.21 2.75
C ARG A 420 29.56 5.46 3.69
N LEU A 421 29.42 6.45 4.57
CA LEU A 421 30.28 6.59 5.75
C LEU A 421 29.80 5.58 6.80
N VAL A 422 30.60 4.52 7.04
CA VAL A 422 30.25 3.50 8.05
C VAL A 422 30.68 3.98 9.43
N ASP A 423 31.94 4.35 9.57
CA ASP A 423 32.53 4.97 10.78
C ASP A 423 33.77 5.81 10.40
N ALA A 424 34.60 6.16 11.35
CA ALA A 424 35.81 6.97 11.12
C ALA A 424 36.86 6.29 10.22
N ASP A 425 36.83 4.96 10.19
CA ASP A 425 37.85 4.11 9.52
C ASP A 425 37.31 3.33 8.33
N LEU A 426 36.00 3.24 8.16
CA LEU A 426 35.35 2.37 7.18
C LEU A 426 34.42 3.12 6.21
N VAL A 427 34.55 2.80 4.95
CA VAL A 427 33.71 3.30 3.86
C VAL A 427 32.98 2.13 3.19
N GLY A 428 31.68 2.23 3.04
CA GLY A 428 30.87 1.31 2.25
C GLY A 428 30.74 1.79 0.80
N VAL A 429 30.87 0.90 -0.16
CA VAL A 429 30.74 1.17 -1.60
C VAL A 429 29.86 0.08 -2.22
N ALA A 430 28.69 0.44 -2.73
CA ALA A 430 27.78 -0.50 -3.37
C ALA A 430 27.67 -0.22 -4.85
N CYS A 431 27.90 -1.26 -5.67
CA CYS A 431 27.62 -1.23 -7.10
C CYS A 431 26.17 -1.65 -7.36
N ASP A 432 25.61 -1.19 -8.46
CA ASP A 432 24.24 -1.52 -8.87
C ASP A 432 24.13 -1.58 -10.41
N GLU A 433 22.91 -1.72 -10.91
CA GLU A 433 22.65 -1.79 -12.35
C GLU A 433 23.12 -0.53 -13.10
N THR A 434 23.11 0.63 -12.44
CA THR A 434 23.50 1.92 -13.05
C THR A 434 25.00 2.21 -12.98
N THR A 435 25.74 1.40 -12.21
CA THR A 435 27.20 1.55 -12.06
C THR A 435 27.90 1.30 -13.39
N GLY A 436 28.79 2.22 -13.74
CA GLY A 436 29.62 2.16 -14.95
C GLY A 436 31.08 2.55 -14.70
N ARG A 437 31.87 2.61 -15.77
CA ARG A 437 33.30 2.93 -15.72
C ARG A 437 33.60 4.28 -15.07
N ALA A 438 32.78 5.29 -15.35
CA ALA A 438 32.93 6.62 -14.77
C ALA A 438 32.86 6.62 -13.25
N GLN A 439 31.88 5.88 -12.67
CA GLN A 439 31.71 5.76 -11.23
C GLN A 439 32.90 5.01 -10.60
N VAL A 440 33.40 3.94 -11.24
CA VAL A 440 34.55 3.19 -10.75
C VAL A 440 35.81 4.10 -10.71
N HIS A 441 36.03 4.89 -11.74
CA HIS A 441 37.14 5.86 -11.74
C HIS A 441 36.96 6.95 -10.70
N ALA A 442 35.77 7.47 -10.51
CA ALA A 442 35.48 8.46 -9.48
C ALA A 442 35.76 7.93 -8.06
N VAL A 443 35.34 6.69 -7.80
CA VAL A 443 35.61 6.03 -6.50
C VAL A 443 37.11 5.83 -6.31
N TRP A 444 37.83 5.24 -7.29
CA TRP A 444 39.27 5.09 -7.19
C TRP A 444 39.98 6.43 -6.95
N GLY A 445 39.57 7.49 -7.66
CA GLY A 445 40.13 8.84 -7.48
C GLY A 445 39.90 9.34 -6.04
N ALA A 446 38.75 9.10 -5.43
CA ALA A 446 38.46 9.47 -4.04
C ALA A 446 39.36 8.74 -3.03
N PHE A 447 39.75 7.49 -3.32
CA PHE A 447 40.74 6.75 -2.51
C PHE A 447 42.20 7.07 -2.88
N GLY A 448 42.44 7.95 -3.86
CA GLY A 448 43.79 8.26 -4.36
C GLY A 448 44.42 7.17 -5.21
N VAL A 449 43.60 6.30 -5.80
CA VAL A 449 44.01 5.17 -6.60
C VAL A 449 43.90 5.48 -8.09
N GLN A 450 44.88 5.01 -8.87
CA GLN A 450 44.82 4.97 -10.34
C GLN A 450 44.99 3.54 -10.79
N ALA A 451 44.04 3.00 -11.53
CA ALA A 451 44.05 1.65 -12.05
C ALA A 451 43.44 1.60 -13.47
N ASP A 452 43.74 0.55 -14.19
CA ASP A 452 43.29 0.30 -15.56
C ASP A 452 42.17 -0.75 -15.54
N ILE A 453 40.95 -0.35 -15.91
CA ILE A 453 39.77 -1.21 -15.88
C ILE A 453 39.94 -2.43 -16.80
N GLU A 454 40.43 -2.25 -18.02
CA GLU A 454 40.58 -3.32 -19.00
C GLU A 454 41.55 -4.40 -18.50
N ARG A 455 42.68 -3.95 -17.99
CA ARG A 455 43.69 -4.86 -17.45
C ARG A 455 43.18 -5.62 -16.22
N LEU A 456 42.39 -4.95 -15.38
CA LEU A 456 41.82 -5.61 -14.21
C LEU A 456 40.70 -6.58 -14.62
N ASP A 457 39.88 -6.22 -15.58
CA ASP A 457 38.80 -7.09 -16.07
C ASP A 457 39.33 -8.42 -16.62
N GLU A 458 40.51 -8.41 -17.31
CA GLU A 458 41.15 -9.61 -17.81
C GLU A 458 41.70 -10.51 -16.68
N ALA A 459 42.04 -9.94 -15.54
CA ALA A 459 42.79 -10.64 -14.47
C ALA A 459 41.95 -10.97 -13.22
N VAL A 460 40.87 -10.23 -12.96
CA VAL A 460 40.12 -10.37 -11.72
C VAL A 460 39.27 -11.65 -11.70
N ALA A 461 39.35 -12.37 -10.58
CA ALA A 461 38.49 -13.50 -10.32
C ALA A 461 37.13 -13.04 -9.71
N ASP A 462 36.10 -13.83 -9.91
CA ASP A 462 34.84 -13.65 -9.20
C ASP A 462 35.04 -13.86 -7.68
N ALA A 463 34.44 -13.01 -6.87
CA ALA A 463 34.60 -13.05 -5.42
C ALA A 463 33.47 -13.86 -4.72
N LEU A 464 32.59 -14.52 -5.49
CA LEU A 464 31.56 -15.37 -4.93
C LEU A 464 32.12 -16.72 -4.52
N PRO A 465 31.79 -17.22 -3.29
CA PRO A 465 32.23 -18.54 -2.85
C PRO A 465 31.67 -19.66 -3.75
N SER A 466 32.53 -20.56 -4.21
CA SER A 466 32.13 -21.64 -5.13
C SER A 466 31.05 -22.57 -4.58
N GLU A 467 31.05 -22.79 -3.27
CA GLU A 467 30.09 -23.60 -2.53
C GLU A 467 28.71 -22.95 -2.33
N LEU A 468 28.62 -21.64 -2.61
CA LEU A 468 27.39 -20.88 -2.56
C LEU A 468 26.89 -20.46 -3.93
N LEU A 469 27.54 -20.88 -5.02
CA LEU A 469 27.05 -20.60 -6.37
C LEU A 469 25.73 -21.33 -6.61
N ARG A 470 24.77 -20.64 -7.24
CA ARG A 470 23.49 -21.23 -7.60
C ARG A 470 23.63 -22.33 -8.63
N GLY A 471 23.14 -23.52 -8.34
CA GLY A 471 23.19 -24.69 -9.23
C GLY A 471 21.84 -25.08 -9.84
N ASP A 472 20.72 -24.60 -9.27
CA ASP A 472 19.37 -24.89 -9.72
C ASP A 472 18.87 -23.94 -10.81
N ALA A 473 17.92 -24.42 -11.61
CA ALA A 473 17.20 -23.58 -12.57
C ALA A 473 16.09 -22.79 -11.84
N TYR A 474 15.89 -21.55 -12.21
CA TYR A 474 14.84 -20.67 -11.68
C TYR A 474 14.13 -19.94 -12.81
N LEU A 475 12.94 -19.40 -12.56
CA LEU A 475 12.08 -18.72 -13.53
C LEU A 475 11.87 -19.56 -14.79
N THR A 476 11.60 -20.85 -14.60
CA THR A 476 11.46 -21.81 -15.71
C THR A 476 10.09 -21.72 -16.39
N HIS A 477 9.10 -21.10 -15.75
CA HIS A 477 7.77 -20.93 -16.33
C HIS A 477 7.82 -20.08 -17.62
N PRO A 478 7.03 -20.43 -18.66
CA PRO A 478 7.07 -19.78 -19.98
C PRO A 478 6.87 -18.27 -19.94
N VAL A 479 6.14 -17.72 -18.97
CA VAL A 479 5.91 -16.27 -18.84
C VAL A 479 7.24 -15.50 -18.78
N PHE A 480 8.28 -16.07 -18.18
CA PHE A 480 9.60 -15.44 -18.07
C PHE A 480 10.47 -15.61 -19.35
N HIS A 481 9.94 -16.24 -20.39
CA HIS A 481 10.66 -16.51 -21.65
C HIS A 481 9.96 -15.94 -22.88
N GLN A 482 8.65 -15.66 -22.82
CA GLN A 482 7.82 -15.30 -23.96
C GLN A 482 7.73 -13.80 -24.25
N HIS A 483 7.94 -12.93 -23.25
CA HIS A 483 7.63 -11.49 -23.35
C HIS A 483 8.88 -10.61 -23.27
N ARG A 484 10.00 -11.05 -23.87
CA ARG A 484 11.33 -10.46 -23.76
C ARG A 484 11.66 -9.41 -24.84
N SER A 485 10.71 -9.02 -25.67
CA SER A 485 10.86 -7.92 -26.63
C SER A 485 9.86 -6.81 -26.37
N GLU A 486 10.18 -5.58 -26.79
CA GLU A 486 9.30 -4.41 -26.67
C GLU A 486 7.85 -4.72 -27.11
N THR A 487 7.70 -5.28 -28.32
CA THR A 487 6.39 -5.60 -28.88
C THR A 487 5.67 -6.70 -28.08
N ALA A 488 6.40 -7.74 -27.65
CA ALA A 488 5.79 -8.84 -26.91
C ALA A 488 5.33 -8.36 -25.51
N MET A 489 6.16 -7.58 -24.81
CA MET A 489 5.81 -7.00 -23.52
C MET A 489 4.63 -6.03 -23.62
N LEU A 490 4.66 -5.09 -24.58
CA LEU A 490 3.57 -4.15 -24.81
C LEU A 490 2.23 -4.87 -25.02
N ARG A 491 2.22 -5.91 -25.86
CA ARG A 491 1.01 -6.70 -26.12
C ARG A 491 0.58 -7.54 -24.91
N TYR A 492 1.52 -8.01 -24.11
CA TYR A 492 1.21 -8.73 -22.87
C TYR A 492 0.54 -7.81 -21.85
N LEU A 493 1.13 -6.64 -21.57
CA LEU A 493 0.55 -5.65 -20.67
C LEU A 493 -0.86 -5.22 -21.13
N ARG A 494 -1.05 -5.04 -22.44
CA ARG A 494 -2.39 -4.73 -23.01
C ARG A 494 -3.38 -5.87 -22.76
N ARG A 495 -3.01 -7.12 -23.02
CA ARG A 495 -3.90 -8.27 -22.76
C ARG A 495 -4.28 -8.42 -21.30
N LEU A 496 -3.36 -8.07 -20.38
CA LEU A 496 -3.68 -8.09 -18.96
C LEU A 496 -4.66 -6.97 -18.60
N SER A 497 -4.39 -5.72 -19.01
CA SER A 497 -5.29 -4.60 -18.72
C SER A 497 -6.69 -4.76 -19.33
N ASP A 498 -6.80 -5.46 -20.48
CA ASP A 498 -8.11 -5.76 -21.09
C ASP A 498 -8.97 -6.71 -20.24
N LYS A 499 -8.35 -7.50 -19.36
CA LYS A 499 -9.04 -8.41 -18.42
C LYS A 499 -9.37 -7.76 -17.08
N ASP A 500 -9.14 -6.47 -16.95
CA ASP A 500 -9.30 -5.72 -15.71
C ASP A 500 -10.34 -4.60 -15.83
N TYR A 501 -10.75 -4.09 -14.68
CA TYR A 501 -11.60 -2.92 -14.55
C TYR A 501 -10.87 -1.87 -13.67
N ALA A 502 -10.78 -0.65 -14.18
CA ALA A 502 -10.17 0.48 -13.51
C ALA A 502 -10.96 1.76 -13.83
N LEU A 503 -10.63 2.91 -13.23
CA LEU A 503 -11.38 4.15 -13.41
C LEU A 503 -11.36 4.70 -14.85
N ASP A 504 -10.45 4.25 -15.69
CA ASP A 504 -10.42 4.57 -17.12
C ASP A 504 -11.55 3.89 -17.92
N ARG A 505 -12.27 2.93 -17.32
CA ARG A 505 -13.43 2.26 -17.90
C ARG A 505 -14.76 2.76 -17.33
N GLY A 506 -14.82 3.14 -16.07
CA GLY A 506 -16.04 3.59 -15.42
C GLY A 506 -15.89 3.67 -13.91
N MET A 507 -16.95 4.10 -13.24
CA MET A 507 -16.98 4.32 -11.80
C MET A 507 -16.71 3.03 -11.00
N ILE A 508 -16.01 3.19 -9.91
CA ILE A 508 -15.79 2.15 -8.89
C ILE A 508 -16.38 2.66 -7.57
N PRO A 509 -17.69 2.43 -7.29
CA PRO A 509 -18.40 3.04 -6.17
C PRO A 509 -18.18 2.31 -4.84
N LEU A 510 -16.92 2.13 -4.44
CA LEU A 510 -16.55 1.37 -3.25
C LEU A 510 -16.69 2.22 -1.98
N GLY A 511 -17.63 1.88 -1.14
CA GLY A 511 -17.79 2.49 0.18
C GLY A 511 -16.62 2.18 1.13
N SER A 512 -16.28 3.18 1.94
CA SER A 512 -15.10 3.32 2.78
C SER A 512 -13.77 3.38 2.02
N CYS A 513 -13.79 3.41 0.69
CA CYS A 513 -12.59 3.51 -0.12
C CYS A 513 -12.81 4.46 -1.29
N THR A 514 -12.55 5.72 -1.08
CA THR A 514 -12.68 6.77 -2.09
C THR A 514 -11.87 6.44 -3.34
N MET A 515 -12.56 6.19 -4.44
CA MET A 515 -11.95 5.90 -5.74
C MET A 515 -12.02 7.13 -6.64
N LYS A 516 -11.50 8.29 -6.15
CA LYS A 516 -11.44 9.48 -6.98
C LYS A 516 -10.34 9.39 -8.03
N LEU A 517 -10.62 9.93 -9.21
CA LEU A 517 -9.67 9.91 -10.32
C LEU A 517 -8.46 10.80 -10.01
N ASN A 518 -7.29 10.28 -10.35
CA ASN A 518 -6.01 11.00 -10.32
C ASN A 518 -5.83 11.76 -11.63
N ALA A 519 -5.57 13.06 -11.53
CA ALA A 519 -5.23 13.83 -12.72
C ALA A 519 -3.84 13.44 -13.25
N THR A 520 -3.68 13.48 -14.57
CA THR A 520 -2.40 13.18 -15.23
C THR A 520 -1.29 14.12 -14.76
N THR A 521 -1.60 15.41 -14.60
CA THR A 521 -0.67 16.42 -14.05
C THR A 521 -0.16 16.06 -12.66
N GLU A 522 -0.97 15.43 -11.80
CA GLU A 522 -0.55 14.98 -10.48
C GLU A 522 0.45 13.82 -10.55
N MET A 523 0.32 12.96 -11.57
CA MET A 523 1.17 11.78 -11.75
C MET A 523 2.52 12.09 -12.41
N GLU A 524 2.60 13.12 -13.24
CA GLU A 524 3.77 13.43 -14.06
C GLU A 524 5.08 13.54 -13.25
N PRO A 525 5.13 14.24 -12.10
CA PRO A 525 6.38 14.43 -11.35
C PRO A 525 6.97 13.17 -10.74
N VAL A 526 6.19 12.11 -10.58
CA VAL A 526 6.63 10.85 -9.93
C VAL A 526 7.78 10.19 -10.70
N THR A 527 7.83 10.38 -12.02
CA THR A 527 8.85 9.79 -12.89
C THR A 527 10.01 10.74 -13.20
N TRP A 528 10.02 11.95 -12.68
CA TRP A 528 11.16 12.85 -12.83
C TRP A 528 12.37 12.32 -12.07
N PRO A 529 13.58 12.33 -12.67
CA PRO A 529 14.77 11.78 -12.02
C PRO A 529 15.06 12.37 -10.65
N GLU A 530 14.82 13.67 -10.45
CA GLU A 530 15.07 14.40 -9.22
C GLU A 530 14.16 13.93 -8.06
N PHE A 531 13.03 13.31 -8.37
CA PHE A 531 12.15 12.66 -7.39
C PHE A 531 12.33 11.13 -7.40
N GLY A 532 12.46 10.50 -8.58
CA GLY A 532 12.52 9.05 -8.71
C GLY A 532 13.86 8.42 -8.35
N GLN A 533 14.99 9.13 -8.55
CA GLN A 533 16.33 8.52 -8.44
C GLN A 533 17.11 8.94 -7.18
N LEU A 534 16.51 9.71 -6.29
CA LEU A 534 17.19 10.14 -5.07
C LEU A 534 17.21 8.99 -4.05
N HIS A 535 18.41 8.71 -3.50
CA HIS A 535 18.60 7.68 -2.47
C HIS A 535 18.08 8.17 -1.09
N PRO A 536 17.36 7.35 -0.29
CA PRO A 536 16.79 7.79 0.99
C PRO A 536 17.83 8.22 2.02
N PHE A 537 19.03 7.71 1.94
CA PHE A 537 20.16 8.08 2.81
C PHE A 537 21.19 8.99 2.12
N ALA A 538 20.81 9.64 1.03
CA ALA A 538 21.61 10.72 0.47
C ALA A 538 21.74 11.86 1.49
N PRO A 539 22.85 12.62 1.47
CA PRO A 539 22.99 13.79 2.34
C PRO A 539 21.80 14.76 2.18
N VAL A 540 21.33 15.30 3.30
CA VAL A 540 20.14 16.19 3.33
C VAL A 540 20.30 17.42 2.44
N GLU A 541 21.53 17.87 2.21
CA GLU A 541 21.85 18.99 1.33
C GLU A 541 21.49 18.69 -0.13
N GLN A 542 21.48 17.41 -0.52
CA GLN A 542 21.08 16.96 -1.86
C GLN A 542 19.56 16.77 -2.03
N ALA A 543 18.77 16.80 -0.94
CA ALA A 543 17.35 16.53 -0.93
C ALA A 543 16.49 17.74 -0.59
N GLN A 544 17.02 18.97 -0.73
CA GLN A 544 16.36 20.18 -0.23
C GLN A 544 14.99 20.44 -0.87
N GLY A 545 14.81 20.08 -2.13
CA GLY A 545 13.52 20.15 -2.81
C GLY A 545 12.51 19.17 -2.21
N TYR A 546 12.93 17.92 -1.98
CA TYR A 546 12.08 16.91 -1.34
C TYR A 546 11.69 17.29 0.08
N LEU A 547 12.66 17.70 0.89
CA LEU A 547 12.39 18.08 2.28
C LEU A 547 11.44 19.26 2.38
N THR A 548 11.52 20.22 1.44
CA THR A 548 10.56 21.32 1.35
C THR A 548 9.17 20.81 0.97
N LEU A 549 9.06 19.95 -0.04
CA LEU A 549 7.79 19.36 -0.45
C LEU A 549 7.13 18.59 0.72
N ILE A 550 7.91 17.79 1.44
CA ILE A 550 7.44 17.03 2.60
C ILE A 550 6.93 17.98 3.69
N ALA A 551 7.73 18.98 4.08
CA ALA A 551 7.34 19.93 5.12
C ALA A 551 6.06 20.70 4.76
N GLU A 552 5.94 21.16 3.51
CA GLU A 552 4.73 21.84 3.03
C GLU A 552 3.51 20.91 2.99
N LEU A 553 3.69 19.64 2.63
CA LEU A 553 2.59 18.68 2.64
C LEU A 553 2.14 18.37 4.07
N GLU A 554 3.07 18.13 5.00
CA GLU A 554 2.77 17.94 6.42
C GLU A 554 2.00 19.14 7.01
N GLU A 555 2.43 20.38 6.71
CA GLU A 555 1.74 21.61 7.13
C GLU A 555 0.33 21.72 6.58
N ARG A 556 0.17 21.41 5.28
CA ARG A 556 -1.16 21.46 4.63
C ARG A 556 -2.10 20.37 5.19
N LEU A 557 -1.59 19.18 5.44
CA LEU A 557 -2.37 18.10 6.06
C LEU A 557 -2.74 18.46 7.52
N ALA A 558 -1.84 19.06 8.28
CA ALA A 558 -2.14 19.59 9.61
C ALA A 558 -3.25 20.66 9.56
N THR A 559 -3.16 21.60 8.61
CA THR A 559 -4.18 22.63 8.40
C THR A 559 -5.55 22.02 8.07
N VAL A 560 -5.58 21.02 7.18
CA VAL A 560 -6.84 20.37 6.76
C VAL A 560 -7.52 19.59 7.88
N THR A 561 -6.74 19.04 8.79
CA THR A 561 -7.22 18.15 9.86
C THR A 561 -7.36 18.86 11.21
N GLY A 562 -6.79 20.05 11.36
CA GLY A 562 -6.76 20.79 12.62
C GLY A 562 -5.81 20.21 13.67
N TYR A 563 -4.88 19.36 13.27
CA TYR A 563 -3.80 18.86 14.13
C TYR A 563 -2.60 19.81 14.17
N ASP A 564 -1.75 19.65 15.17
CA ASP A 564 -0.57 20.49 15.38
C ASP A 564 0.65 20.00 14.61
N LYS A 565 0.75 18.67 14.39
CA LYS A 565 1.88 18.05 13.66
C LYS A 565 1.42 16.82 12.89
N VAL A 566 2.04 16.62 11.73
CA VAL A 566 1.87 15.42 10.90
C VAL A 566 3.23 14.78 10.65
N SER A 567 3.27 13.46 10.56
CA SER A 567 4.40 12.69 10.04
C SER A 567 3.95 11.86 8.84
N ILE A 568 4.68 11.96 7.74
CA ILE A 568 4.39 11.19 6.51
C ILE A 568 5.14 9.85 6.45
N GLN A 569 5.90 9.50 7.48
CA GLN A 569 6.75 8.30 7.47
C GLN A 569 5.98 6.99 7.30
N PRO A 570 4.77 6.78 7.86
CA PRO A 570 4.07 5.50 7.69
C PRO A 570 3.77 5.20 6.22
N ASN A 571 4.24 4.04 5.75
CA ASN A 571 4.13 3.60 4.36
C ASN A 571 2.85 2.82 4.02
N ALA A 572 1.85 2.90 4.88
CA ALA A 572 0.46 2.46 4.66
C ALA A 572 -0.45 3.06 5.72
N GLY A 573 -1.77 3.10 5.49
CA GLY A 573 -2.75 3.54 6.50
C GLY A 573 -2.66 2.74 7.79
N SER A 574 -2.56 1.42 7.70
CA SER A 574 -2.39 0.54 8.86
C SER A 574 -1.09 0.81 9.65
N GLN A 575 -0.04 1.27 8.99
CA GLN A 575 1.20 1.72 9.66
C GLN A 575 1.01 3.09 10.33
N GLY A 576 0.18 3.96 9.76
CA GLY A 576 -0.27 5.19 10.43
C GLY A 576 -1.09 4.91 11.68
N GLU A 577 -1.99 3.89 11.63
CA GLU A 577 -2.71 3.41 12.82
C GLU A 577 -1.73 2.97 13.91
N LEU A 578 -0.78 2.13 13.57
CA LEU A 578 0.23 1.64 14.52
C LEU A 578 1.06 2.79 15.09
N ALA A 579 1.55 3.71 14.23
CA ALA A 579 2.33 4.87 14.66
C ALA A 579 1.57 5.74 15.66
N GLY A 580 0.30 6.03 15.39
CA GLY A 580 -0.56 6.82 16.28
C GLY A 580 -0.78 6.14 17.64
N LEU A 581 -1.05 4.84 17.64
CA LEU A 581 -1.23 4.07 18.88
C LEU A 581 0.06 3.94 19.69
N LEU A 582 1.22 3.79 19.03
CA LEU A 582 2.52 3.81 19.70
C LEU A 582 2.81 5.17 20.33
N ALA A 583 2.46 6.27 19.65
CA ALA A 583 2.60 7.62 20.20
C ALA A 583 1.73 7.81 21.46
N VAL A 584 0.48 7.35 21.44
CA VAL A 584 -0.42 7.36 22.61
C VAL A 584 0.18 6.54 23.76
N ARG A 585 0.67 5.34 23.46
CA ARG A 585 1.30 4.48 24.47
C ARG A 585 2.55 5.12 25.09
N ALA A 586 3.41 5.71 24.25
CA ALA A 586 4.60 6.42 24.70
C ALA A 586 4.26 7.63 25.59
N TYR A 587 3.23 8.39 25.21
CA TYR A 587 2.71 9.49 26.00
C TYR A 587 2.27 9.05 27.40
N HIS A 588 1.45 8.00 27.53
CA HIS A 588 1.01 7.48 28.81
C HIS A 588 2.18 7.01 29.66
N ARG A 589 3.14 6.30 29.07
CA ARG A 589 4.35 5.84 29.79
C ARG A 589 5.20 7.01 30.29
N ALA A 590 5.38 8.04 29.48
CA ALA A 590 6.15 9.23 29.84
C ALA A 590 5.50 10.02 31.00
N ASN A 591 4.17 9.94 31.10
CA ASN A 591 3.41 10.56 32.22
C ASN A 591 3.29 9.65 33.46
N GLY A 592 3.90 8.47 33.47
CA GLY A 592 3.85 7.52 34.59
C GLY A 592 2.61 6.62 34.60
N ASP A 593 1.81 6.62 33.54
CA ASP A 593 0.55 5.90 33.39
C ASP A 593 0.68 4.62 32.53
N ALA A 594 1.77 3.87 32.74
CA ALA A 594 2.07 2.66 31.93
C ALA A 594 0.99 1.57 32.03
N GLN A 595 0.11 1.60 33.03
CA GLN A 595 -1.03 0.72 33.21
C GLN A 595 -2.15 0.98 32.21
N ARG A 596 -2.20 2.16 31.56
CA ARG A 596 -3.18 2.49 30.53
C ARG A 596 -2.90 1.72 29.27
N THR A 597 -3.57 0.58 29.09
CA THR A 597 -3.36 -0.35 27.98
C THR A 597 -4.68 -0.76 27.29
N VAL A 598 -5.84 -0.29 27.78
CA VAL A 598 -7.13 -0.61 27.19
C VAL A 598 -7.42 0.31 26.01
N CYS A 599 -7.74 -0.31 24.86
CA CYS A 599 -8.22 0.35 23.65
C CYS A 599 -9.73 0.02 23.47
N LEU A 600 -10.58 1.02 23.55
CA LEU A 600 -12.01 0.86 23.23
C LEU A 600 -12.20 0.98 21.72
N ILE A 601 -12.96 0.06 21.12
CA ILE A 601 -13.20 0.04 19.67
C ILE A 601 -14.68 -0.27 19.41
N PRO A 602 -15.43 0.56 18.65
CA PRO A 602 -16.80 0.25 18.24
C PRO A 602 -16.87 -1.05 17.42
N SER A 603 -17.96 -1.80 17.59
CA SER A 603 -18.15 -3.09 16.90
C SER A 603 -18.18 -2.97 15.37
N SER A 604 -18.50 -1.78 14.86
CA SER A 604 -18.52 -1.44 13.43
C SER A 604 -17.17 -1.02 12.85
N ALA A 605 -16.13 -0.80 13.70
CA ALA A 605 -14.83 -0.33 13.25
C ALA A 605 -14.17 -1.30 12.24
N HIS A 606 -13.32 -0.77 11.40
CA HIS A 606 -12.52 -1.56 10.45
C HIS A 606 -11.63 -2.58 11.20
N GLY A 607 -11.45 -3.77 10.64
CA GLY A 607 -10.68 -4.84 11.29
C GLY A 607 -9.20 -4.49 11.54
N THR A 608 -8.62 -3.55 10.79
CA THR A 608 -7.25 -3.06 11.01
C THR A 608 -7.08 -2.35 12.35
N ASN A 609 -8.12 -1.65 12.84
CA ASN A 609 -8.07 -0.93 14.13
C ASN A 609 -7.74 -1.89 15.28
N ALA A 610 -8.49 -3.00 15.35
CA ALA A 610 -8.28 -4.02 16.39
C ALA A 610 -6.90 -4.70 16.24
N ALA A 611 -6.47 -5.01 15.01
CA ALA A 611 -5.17 -5.59 14.74
C ALA A 611 -4.02 -4.64 15.15
N SER A 612 -4.12 -3.36 14.81
CA SER A 612 -3.12 -2.34 15.16
C SER A 612 -3.04 -2.13 16.68
N ALA A 613 -4.17 -2.14 17.38
CA ALA A 613 -4.21 -2.03 18.84
C ALA A 613 -3.47 -3.21 19.52
N VAL A 614 -3.71 -4.44 19.06
CA VAL A 614 -2.98 -5.63 19.55
C VAL A 614 -1.49 -5.53 19.27
N MET A 615 -1.09 -5.08 18.08
CA MET A 615 0.32 -4.88 17.72
C MET A 615 0.99 -3.78 18.55
N ALA A 616 0.24 -2.78 18.99
CA ALA A 616 0.70 -1.75 19.92
C ALA A 616 0.72 -2.23 21.39
N GLY A 617 0.44 -3.51 21.65
CA GLY A 617 0.42 -4.08 22.99
C GLY A 617 -0.79 -3.69 23.83
N MET A 618 -1.90 -3.28 23.20
CA MET A 618 -3.12 -2.86 23.88
C MET A 618 -4.15 -3.99 23.96
N LYS A 619 -4.96 -3.95 25.00
CA LYS A 619 -6.12 -4.83 25.20
C LYS A 619 -7.34 -4.23 24.51
N VAL A 620 -7.86 -4.91 23.50
CA VAL A 620 -9.06 -4.47 22.78
C VAL A 620 -10.32 -4.76 23.61
N VAL A 621 -11.16 -3.74 23.79
CA VAL A 621 -12.48 -3.86 24.40
C VAL A 621 -13.50 -3.28 23.42
N VAL A 622 -14.44 -4.12 22.99
CA VAL A 622 -15.44 -3.75 21.99
C VAL A 622 -16.58 -2.97 22.63
N VAL A 623 -16.92 -1.81 22.04
CA VAL A 623 -18.09 -1.00 22.37
C VAL A 623 -19.20 -1.34 21.39
N LYS A 624 -20.44 -1.48 21.88
CA LYS A 624 -21.59 -1.76 21.02
C LYS A 624 -21.91 -0.58 20.09
N THR A 625 -22.55 -0.91 18.99
CA THR A 625 -23.16 0.06 18.07
C THR A 625 -24.68 -0.02 18.20
N GLY A 626 -25.34 1.12 18.24
CA GLY A 626 -26.80 1.24 18.31
C GLY A 626 -27.49 0.77 17.00
N ALA A 627 -28.80 0.66 17.04
CA ALA A 627 -29.61 0.31 15.88
C ALA A 627 -29.63 1.41 14.81
N ASP A 628 -29.29 2.63 15.18
CA ASP A 628 -29.14 3.83 14.32
C ASP A 628 -27.78 3.90 13.60
N GLY A 629 -26.85 3.03 13.97
CA GLY A 629 -25.48 3.01 13.45
C GLY A 629 -24.50 3.90 14.22
N GLU A 630 -24.93 4.56 15.27
CA GLU A 630 -24.07 5.37 16.16
C GLU A 630 -23.45 4.50 17.27
N VAL A 631 -22.43 5.02 17.95
CA VAL A 631 -21.83 4.37 19.12
C VAL A 631 -22.87 4.34 20.26
N ASP A 632 -23.09 3.15 20.86
CA ASP A 632 -23.97 3.01 22.02
C ASP A 632 -23.36 3.77 23.22
N ALA A 633 -23.93 4.94 23.52
CA ALA A 633 -23.44 5.84 24.56
C ALA A 633 -23.45 5.19 25.94
N ASP A 634 -24.51 4.42 26.29
CA ASP A 634 -24.64 3.77 27.59
C ASP A 634 -23.56 2.68 27.76
N ASP A 635 -23.33 1.86 26.73
CA ASP A 635 -22.28 0.84 26.73
C ASP A 635 -20.88 1.48 26.78
N LEU A 636 -20.68 2.59 26.04
CA LEU A 636 -19.42 3.34 26.07
C LEU A 636 -19.14 3.88 27.48
N HIS A 637 -20.07 4.59 28.09
CA HIS A 637 -19.90 5.13 29.44
C HIS A 637 -19.67 4.03 30.48
N ALA A 638 -20.39 2.91 30.40
CA ALA A 638 -20.19 1.78 31.29
C ALA A 638 -18.77 1.19 31.16
N LYS A 639 -18.22 1.13 29.95
CA LYS A 639 -16.85 0.63 29.71
C LYS A 639 -15.77 1.64 30.11
N ILE A 640 -15.99 2.93 29.86
CA ILE A 640 -15.09 3.98 30.34
C ILE A 640 -14.99 3.89 31.89
N GLU A 641 -16.11 3.76 32.60
CA GLU A 641 -16.10 3.64 34.06
C GLU A 641 -15.44 2.34 34.52
N GLN A 642 -15.72 1.21 33.83
CA GLN A 642 -15.11 -0.09 34.15
C GLN A 642 -13.58 -0.09 34.00
N TYR A 643 -13.05 0.63 33.02
CA TYR A 643 -11.61 0.65 32.71
C TYR A 643 -10.95 2.00 32.94
N ARG A 644 -11.56 2.89 33.74
CA ARG A 644 -11.13 4.27 33.95
C ARG A 644 -9.61 4.44 34.14
N ASP A 645 -9.01 3.62 34.99
CA ASP A 645 -7.56 3.72 35.30
C ASP A 645 -6.66 3.02 34.28
N GLU A 646 -7.24 2.17 33.44
CA GLU A 646 -6.54 1.41 32.40
C GLU A 646 -6.78 1.96 30.98
N LEU A 647 -7.74 2.88 30.82
CA LEU A 647 -8.13 3.40 29.51
C LEU A 647 -6.99 4.21 28.87
N ALA A 648 -6.43 3.68 27.78
CA ALA A 648 -5.41 4.35 26.98
C ALA A 648 -6.05 5.20 25.86
N VAL A 649 -6.97 4.61 25.09
CA VAL A 649 -7.49 5.21 23.87
C VAL A 649 -8.86 4.66 23.48
N LEU A 650 -9.70 5.52 22.90
CA LEU A 650 -10.84 5.13 22.08
C LEU A 650 -10.44 5.29 20.60
N MET A 651 -10.62 4.25 19.79
CA MET A 651 -10.52 4.36 18.33
C MET A 651 -11.93 4.46 17.74
N VAL A 652 -12.26 5.55 17.08
CA VAL A 652 -13.56 5.79 16.44
C VAL A 652 -13.36 6.23 14.98
N THR A 653 -14.16 5.70 14.07
CA THR A 653 -14.17 6.14 12.66
C THR A 653 -15.12 7.32 12.51
N TYR A 654 -14.71 8.38 11.83
CA TYR A 654 -15.55 9.56 11.63
C TYR A 654 -15.42 10.14 10.20
N PRO A 655 -16.55 10.37 9.46
CA PRO A 655 -17.89 9.89 9.77
C PRO A 655 -17.93 8.39 10.01
N SER A 656 -19.02 7.88 10.66
CA SER A 656 -19.08 6.47 11.05
C SER A 656 -19.03 5.54 9.82
N THR A 657 -18.60 4.31 10.01
CA THR A 657 -18.63 3.26 8.97
C THR A 657 -20.04 2.95 8.45
N HIS A 658 -21.07 3.53 9.04
CA HIS A 658 -22.46 3.43 8.58
C HIS A 658 -22.84 4.55 7.58
N GLY A 659 -21.89 5.42 7.21
CA GLY A 659 -22.12 6.52 6.28
C GLY A 659 -22.88 7.71 6.88
N VAL A 660 -22.85 7.87 8.19
CA VAL A 660 -23.53 8.95 8.92
C VAL A 660 -22.55 9.72 9.81
N PHE A 661 -22.87 11.00 10.05
CA PHE A 661 -22.15 11.80 11.04
C PHE A 661 -22.67 11.49 12.44
N GLU A 662 -21.79 11.08 13.35
CA GLU A 662 -22.08 10.87 14.76
C GLU A 662 -22.39 12.22 15.42
N GLU A 663 -23.61 12.46 15.89
CA GLU A 663 -24.02 13.75 16.48
C GLU A 663 -23.33 14.03 17.83
N HIS A 664 -23.00 12.98 18.57
CA HIS A 664 -22.46 13.06 19.93
C HIS A 664 -20.94 12.96 20.01
N ILE A 665 -20.23 13.06 18.89
CA ILE A 665 -18.76 12.83 18.83
C ILE A 665 -17.98 13.70 19.83
N THR A 666 -18.35 14.98 20.01
CA THR A 666 -17.67 15.87 20.96
C THR A 666 -17.88 15.44 22.40
N GLN A 667 -19.06 14.91 22.74
CA GLN A 667 -19.36 14.37 24.06
C GLN A 667 -18.61 13.06 24.31
N ILE A 668 -18.53 12.20 23.30
CA ILE A 668 -17.74 10.97 23.31
C ILE A 668 -16.26 11.29 23.59
N CYS A 669 -15.69 12.25 22.85
CA CYS A 669 -14.30 12.70 23.07
C CYS A 669 -14.10 13.22 24.50
N ALA A 670 -14.98 14.08 24.98
CA ALA A 670 -14.91 14.64 26.33
C ALA A 670 -14.94 13.53 27.41
N ALA A 671 -15.85 12.55 27.30
CA ALA A 671 -15.95 11.45 28.24
C ALA A 671 -14.67 10.60 28.34
N VAL A 672 -13.99 10.38 27.21
CA VAL A 672 -12.70 9.67 27.16
C VAL A 672 -11.59 10.49 27.81
N HIS A 673 -11.52 11.81 27.51
CA HIS A 673 -10.55 12.72 28.11
C HIS A 673 -10.74 12.85 29.62
N ASP A 674 -11.98 12.95 30.12
CA ASP A 674 -12.29 13.01 31.56
C ASP A 674 -11.85 11.75 32.32
N ALA A 675 -11.72 10.63 31.62
CA ALA A 675 -11.14 9.39 32.16
C ALA A 675 -9.62 9.30 31.98
N GLY A 676 -8.97 10.30 31.37
CA GLY A 676 -7.53 10.34 31.10
C GLY A 676 -7.07 9.55 29.86
N GLY A 677 -8.00 9.06 29.07
CA GLY A 677 -7.72 8.40 27.79
C GLY A 677 -7.50 9.40 26.65
N GLN A 678 -7.03 8.92 25.51
CA GLN A 678 -6.87 9.69 24.28
C GLN A 678 -7.93 9.27 23.26
N VAL A 679 -8.21 10.13 22.28
CA VAL A 679 -9.15 9.84 21.19
C VAL A 679 -8.40 9.69 19.87
N TYR A 680 -8.47 8.49 19.32
CA TYR A 680 -7.99 8.19 17.99
C TYR A 680 -9.18 8.27 17.02
N VAL A 681 -9.14 9.24 16.12
CA VAL A 681 -10.14 9.35 15.05
C VAL A 681 -9.56 8.67 13.80
N ASP A 682 -10.17 7.57 13.37
CA ASP A 682 -9.84 6.96 12.09
C ASP A 682 -10.23 7.92 10.95
N GLY A 683 -9.23 8.62 10.44
CA GLY A 683 -9.31 9.60 9.36
C GLY A 683 -8.87 9.04 8.01
N ALA A 684 -8.88 7.71 7.86
CA ALA A 684 -8.52 7.07 6.59
C ALA A 684 -9.28 7.67 5.40
N ASN A 685 -10.53 8.04 5.60
CA ASN A 685 -11.35 8.74 4.62
C ASN A 685 -11.85 10.07 5.19
N LEU A 686 -11.37 11.17 4.63
CA LEU A 686 -11.78 12.55 4.98
C LEU A 686 -12.74 13.17 3.95
N ASN A 687 -13.31 12.39 3.06
CA ASN A 687 -14.08 12.89 1.90
C ASN A 687 -15.37 13.64 2.28
N ALA A 688 -15.83 13.49 3.52
CA ALA A 688 -16.95 14.27 4.07
C ALA A 688 -16.51 15.38 5.03
N LEU A 689 -15.20 15.55 5.30
CA LEU A 689 -14.74 16.45 6.37
C LEU A 689 -13.95 17.65 5.85
N VAL A 690 -13.14 17.51 4.80
CA VAL A 690 -12.21 18.56 4.36
C VAL A 690 -12.93 19.88 4.11
N GLY A 691 -12.57 20.92 4.86
CA GLY A 691 -13.17 22.24 4.78
C GLY A 691 -14.58 22.38 5.42
N LEU A 692 -15.11 21.31 6.00
CA LEU A 692 -16.38 21.29 6.74
C LEU A 692 -16.19 21.04 8.24
N ALA A 693 -15.28 20.12 8.60
CA ALA A 693 -14.95 19.77 9.97
C ALA A 693 -13.49 19.32 10.09
N GLU A 694 -12.89 19.52 11.26
CA GLU A 694 -11.47 19.26 11.52
C GLU A 694 -11.32 18.33 12.75
N PRO A 695 -10.87 17.08 12.56
CA PRO A 695 -10.78 16.10 13.66
C PRO A 695 -10.00 16.58 14.87
N GLY A 696 -8.90 17.28 14.68
CA GLY A 696 -8.08 17.83 15.75
C GLY A 696 -8.79 18.93 16.57
N LYS A 697 -9.86 19.56 16.02
CA LYS A 697 -10.61 20.60 16.70
C LYS A 697 -11.84 20.08 17.43
N PHE A 698 -12.50 19.02 16.94
CA PHE A 698 -13.67 18.47 17.61
C PHE A 698 -13.38 17.44 18.72
N GLY A 699 -12.10 17.16 19.00
CA GLY A 699 -11.70 16.35 20.14
C GLY A 699 -10.82 15.14 19.81
N GLY A 700 -10.42 14.93 18.54
CA GLY A 700 -9.45 13.94 18.18
C GLY A 700 -8.04 14.34 18.63
N ASP A 701 -7.29 13.41 19.22
CA ASP A 701 -5.89 13.61 19.60
C ASP A 701 -4.92 13.12 18.54
N VAL A 702 -5.33 12.10 17.81
CA VAL A 702 -4.53 11.48 16.74
C VAL A 702 -5.43 10.93 15.65
N SER A 703 -4.97 11.02 14.40
CA SER A 703 -5.58 10.36 13.23
C SER A 703 -4.50 9.84 12.29
N HIS A 704 -4.78 8.72 11.62
CA HIS A 704 -4.07 8.42 10.38
C HIS A 704 -4.89 8.89 9.18
N LEU A 705 -4.19 9.11 8.07
CA LEU A 705 -4.78 9.54 6.81
C LEU A 705 -4.39 8.55 5.72
N ASN A 706 -5.30 8.26 4.77
CA ASN A 706 -4.94 7.53 3.57
C ASN A 706 -4.91 8.48 2.38
N LEU A 707 -3.71 8.88 1.94
CA LEU A 707 -3.58 9.83 0.83
C LEU A 707 -4.10 9.26 -0.50
N HIS A 708 -4.20 7.92 -0.60
CA HIS A 708 -4.81 7.23 -1.74
C HIS A 708 -6.35 7.20 -1.72
N LYS A 709 -6.99 7.93 -0.80
CA LYS A 709 -8.44 8.16 -0.77
C LYS A 709 -8.72 9.64 -1.07
N THR A 710 -8.75 10.47 -0.07
CA THR A 710 -9.13 11.88 -0.19
C THR A 710 -8.13 12.75 -0.98
N PHE A 711 -6.84 12.37 -1.03
CA PHE A 711 -5.75 13.20 -1.57
C PHE A 711 -5.09 12.64 -2.85
N CYS A 712 -5.85 11.92 -3.66
CA CYS A 712 -5.54 11.52 -5.05
C CYS A 712 -4.31 10.64 -5.29
N ILE A 713 -3.64 10.06 -4.30
CA ILE A 713 -2.66 9.02 -4.62
C ILE A 713 -3.40 7.83 -5.22
N PRO A 714 -2.94 7.23 -6.32
CA PRO A 714 -3.65 6.14 -6.97
C PRO A 714 -3.70 4.87 -6.12
N HIS A 715 -4.76 4.07 -6.28
CA HIS A 715 -4.92 2.80 -5.58
C HIS A 715 -3.99 1.69 -6.07
N GLY A 716 -3.58 1.71 -7.35
CA GLY A 716 -2.59 0.81 -7.94
C GLY A 716 -2.88 -0.68 -7.76
N GLY A 717 -4.15 -1.07 -7.66
CA GLY A 717 -4.51 -2.48 -7.39
C GLY A 717 -4.35 -2.92 -5.93
N GLY A 718 -4.12 -1.98 -5.02
CA GLY A 718 -3.90 -2.22 -3.59
C GLY A 718 -2.56 -1.67 -3.08
N GLY A 719 -2.15 -0.57 -3.60
CA GLY A 719 -0.93 0.20 -3.36
C GLY A 719 -0.36 0.73 -4.66
N PRO A 720 0.23 1.94 -4.59
CA PRO A 720 1.19 2.40 -3.57
C PRO A 720 0.53 2.81 -2.24
N GLY A 721 1.21 2.50 -1.15
CA GLY A 721 0.76 2.81 0.21
C GLY A 721 1.50 4.01 0.81
N VAL A 722 0.73 4.89 1.47
CA VAL A 722 1.23 5.94 2.38
C VAL A 722 0.11 6.30 3.35
N GLY A 723 0.44 6.46 4.62
CA GLY A 723 -0.54 6.70 5.68
C GLY A 723 -0.04 7.70 6.72
N PRO A 724 -0.01 9.01 6.43
CA PRO A 724 0.39 10.01 7.39
C PRO A 724 -0.36 9.90 8.71
N VAL A 725 0.32 10.24 9.80
CA VAL A 725 -0.27 10.33 11.14
C VAL A 725 -0.22 11.78 11.61
N GLY A 726 -1.40 12.34 11.91
CA GLY A 726 -1.58 13.67 12.47
C GLY A 726 -1.89 13.59 13.96
N VAL A 727 -1.29 14.48 14.76
CA VAL A 727 -1.41 14.47 16.22
C VAL A 727 -1.53 15.88 16.79
N ARG A 728 -2.17 16.00 17.97
CA ARG A 728 -2.12 17.19 18.79
C ARG A 728 -0.76 17.39 19.43
N ALA A 729 -0.45 18.61 19.86
CA ALA A 729 0.86 19.04 20.33
C ALA A 729 1.47 18.13 21.41
N HIS A 730 0.66 17.59 22.34
CA HIS A 730 1.15 16.74 23.42
C HIS A 730 1.62 15.34 22.96
N LEU A 731 1.17 14.88 21.80
CA LEU A 731 1.62 13.62 21.18
C LEU A 731 2.75 13.81 20.16
N ALA A 732 3.00 15.04 19.70
CA ALA A 732 4.04 15.34 18.70
C ALA A 732 5.45 14.85 19.09
N PRO A 733 5.89 14.90 20.37
CA PRO A 733 7.20 14.37 20.77
C PRO A 733 7.37 12.86 20.57
N TYR A 734 6.29 12.12 20.35
CA TYR A 734 6.30 10.67 20.23
C TYR A 734 6.01 10.17 18.81
N LEU A 735 5.98 11.06 17.80
CA LEU A 735 5.88 10.68 16.41
C LEU A 735 7.08 9.81 15.97
N PRO A 736 6.93 9.01 14.90
CA PRO A 736 8.05 8.20 14.40
C PRO A 736 9.29 9.03 14.10
N ASN A 737 10.46 8.47 14.42
CA ASN A 737 11.77 9.01 14.07
C ASN A 737 12.59 7.96 13.31
N HIS A 738 13.86 8.25 13.00
CA HIS A 738 14.69 7.30 12.25
C HIS A 738 16.15 7.39 12.69
N PRO A 739 16.81 6.25 13.09
CA PRO A 739 18.15 6.28 13.64
C PRO A 739 19.23 6.71 12.65
N LEU A 740 19.02 6.45 11.35
CA LEU A 740 19.96 6.85 10.29
C LEU A 740 19.71 8.26 9.75
N GLN A 741 18.60 8.91 10.14
CA GLN A 741 18.22 10.24 9.66
C GLN A 741 17.52 11.03 10.79
N PRO A 742 18.27 11.66 11.66
CA PRO A 742 17.70 12.37 12.82
C PRO A 742 16.69 13.47 12.48
N SER A 743 16.77 14.05 11.27
CA SER A 743 15.81 15.07 10.83
C SER A 743 14.43 14.53 10.45
N ALA A 744 14.24 13.21 10.39
CA ALA A 744 12.98 12.59 9.98
C ALA A 744 11.92 12.50 11.09
N GLY A 745 12.24 12.92 12.32
CA GLY A 745 11.28 12.92 13.41
C GLY A 745 11.87 13.48 14.73
N PRO A 746 11.08 13.48 15.80
CA PRO A 746 11.52 13.98 17.10
C PRO A 746 12.54 13.04 17.77
N GLU A 747 13.44 13.59 18.57
CA GLU A 747 14.44 12.81 19.31
C GLU A 747 13.81 11.76 20.24
N THR A 748 12.66 12.08 20.83
CA THR A 748 11.91 11.21 21.76
C THR A 748 10.89 10.30 21.04
N GLY A 749 10.98 10.18 19.73
CA GLY A 749 10.06 9.39 18.91
C GLY A 749 10.09 7.90 19.23
N VAL A 750 9.02 7.22 18.80
CA VAL A 750 8.79 5.79 19.11
C VAL A 750 9.65 4.82 18.31
N GLY A 751 10.51 5.30 17.44
CA GLY A 751 11.27 4.47 16.50
C GLY A 751 10.69 4.51 15.09
N PRO A 752 11.41 3.93 14.11
CA PRO A 752 10.97 3.93 12.73
C PRO A 752 9.80 2.95 12.50
N ILE A 753 8.80 3.40 11.77
CA ILE A 753 7.66 2.58 11.33
C ILE A 753 7.93 1.94 9.96
N SER A 754 8.73 2.59 9.14
CA SER A 754 9.19 2.11 7.83
C SER A 754 10.72 2.09 7.75
N ALA A 755 11.27 1.30 6.82
CA ALA A 755 12.71 1.21 6.61
C ALA A 755 13.31 2.53 6.08
N ALA A 756 12.54 3.29 5.28
CA ALA A 756 12.96 4.58 4.79
C ALA A 756 12.52 5.72 5.73
N PRO A 757 13.34 6.79 5.89
CA PRO A 757 13.06 7.88 6.83
C PRO A 757 11.73 8.62 6.57
N TRP A 758 11.30 8.70 5.32
CA TRP A 758 10.05 9.36 4.88
C TRP A 758 9.10 8.40 4.16
N GLY A 759 9.20 7.10 4.44
CA GLY A 759 8.29 6.08 3.95
C GLY A 759 8.18 6.05 2.42
N SER A 760 6.99 6.25 1.90
CA SER A 760 6.69 6.22 0.46
C SER A 760 6.85 7.62 -0.18
N ALA A 761 8.00 8.25 -0.03
CA ALA A 761 8.23 9.64 -0.44
C ALA A 761 7.98 9.87 -1.95
N GLY A 762 8.28 8.90 -2.81
CA GLY A 762 8.20 9.02 -4.27
C GLY A 762 6.81 9.36 -4.82
N ILE A 763 5.75 9.14 -4.05
CA ILE A 763 4.37 9.44 -4.45
C ILE A 763 3.78 10.69 -3.76
N LEU A 764 4.52 11.33 -2.87
CA LEU A 764 4.05 12.55 -2.19
C LEU A 764 3.82 13.75 -3.12
N PRO A 765 4.55 13.89 -4.25
CA PRO A 765 4.27 14.93 -5.23
C PRO A 765 2.81 14.95 -5.71
N ILE A 766 2.14 13.79 -5.77
CA ILE A 766 0.74 13.66 -6.20
C ILE A 766 -0.19 14.43 -5.26
N SER A 767 -0.14 14.13 -3.96
CA SER A 767 -1.01 14.82 -2.98
C SER A 767 -0.61 16.29 -2.81
N TRP A 768 0.68 16.61 -2.89
CA TRP A 768 1.14 17.99 -2.88
C TRP A 768 0.53 18.79 -4.06
N ALA A 769 0.58 18.21 -5.28
CA ALA A 769 -0.01 18.79 -6.48
C ALA A 769 -1.52 18.96 -6.34
N TYR A 770 -2.24 17.90 -5.90
CA TYR A 770 -3.69 17.94 -5.72
C TYR A 770 -4.13 19.09 -4.80
N VAL A 771 -3.52 19.19 -3.61
CA VAL A 771 -3.85 20.28 -2.67
C VAL A 771 -3.52 21.65 -3.27
N ARG A 772 -2.46 21.74 -4.04
CA ARG A 772 -2.03 22.99 -4.66
C ARG A 772 -2.91 23.41 -5.83
N LEU A 773 -3.38 22.44 -6.63
CA LEU A 773 -4.33 22.65 -7.74
C LEU A 773 -5.71 23.08 -7.22
N MET A 774 -6.21 22.39 -6.21
CA MET A 774 -7.55 22.64 -5.67
C MET A 774 -7.63 23.89 -4.80
N GLY A 775 -6.61 24.14 -3.98
CA GLY A 775 -6.65 25.17 -2.95
C GLY A 775 -7.75 24.93 -1.91
N GLY A 776 -7.85 25.80 -0.91
CA GLY A 776 -8.82 25.63 0.19
C GLY A 776 -10.28 25.62 -0.27
N ALA A 777 -10.64 26.50 -1.19
CA ALA A 777 -12.01 26.58 -1.71
C ALA A 777 -12.39 25.37 -2.57
N GLY A 778 -11.48 24.91 -3.44
CA GLY A 778 -11.71 23.75 -4.29
C GLY A 778 -11.82 22.44 -3.47
N LEU A 779 -10.99 22.26 -2.44
CA LEU A 779 -11.07 21.11 -1.54
C LEU A 779 -12.41 21.07 -0.78
N LYS A 780 -12.87 22.23 -0.25
CA LYS A 780 -14.19 22.31 0.39
C LYS A 780 -15.29 21.94 -0.58
N ARG A 781 -15.24 22.48 -1.82
CA ARG A 781 -16.24 22.19 -2.84
C ARG A 781 -16.24 20.72 -3.24
N ALA A 782 -15.09 20.08 -3.34
CA ALA A 782 -14.97 18.64 -3.59
C ALA A 782 -15.70 17.83 -2.50
N THR A 783 -15.49 18.18 -1.23
CA THR A 783 -16.19 17.54 -0.10
C THR A 783 -17.71 17.75 -0.19
N GLN A 784 -18.16 18.95 -0.49
CA GLN A 784 -19.58 19.26 -0.64
C GLN A 784 -20.24 18.45 -1.77
N VAL A 785 -19.54 18.31 -2.90
CA VAL A 785 -20.04 17.51 -4.04
C VAL A 785 -20.01 16.02 -3.73
N ALA A 786 -19.01 15.51 -2.98
CA ALA A 786 -19.01 14.13 -2.51
C ALA A 786 -20.24 13.82 -1.63
N VAL A 787 -20.57 14.71 -0.70
CA VAL A 787 -21.80 14.60 0.12
C VAL A 787 -23.05 14.68 -0.76
N LEU A 788 -23.10 15.58 -1.75
CA LEU A 788 -24.21 15.68 -2.68
C LEU A 788 -24.38 14.38 -3.49
N GLY A 789 -23.30 13.81 -4.03
CA GLY A 789 -23.32 12.58 -4.83
C GLY A 789 -23.90 11.40 -4.06
N ALA A 790 -23.45 11.21 -2.81
CA ALA A 790 -23.97 10.14 -1.95
C ALA A 790 -25.46 10.31 -1.63
N ASN A 791 -25.90 11.52 -1.29
CA ASN A 791 -27.31 11.82 -1.01
C ASN A 791 -28.16 11.71 -2.28
N TYR A 792 -27.65 12.09 -3.44
CA TYR A 792 -28.32 11.93 -4.73
C TYR A 792 -28.58 10.45 -5.03
N ILE A 793 -27.57 9.58 -4.91
CA ILE A 793 -27.71 8.14 -5.11
C ILE A 793 -28.69 7.55 -4.09
N ALA A 794 -28.55 7.90 -2.81
CA ALA A 794 -29.45 7.43 -1.76
C ALA A 794 -30.92 7.78 -2.10
N LYS A 795 -31.17 9.01 -2.52
CA LYS A 795 -32.52 9.48 -2.90
C LYS A 795 -33.07 8.81 -4.16
N ARG A 796 -32.22 8.57 -5.16
CA ARG A 796 -32.60 7.84 -6.38
C ARG A 796 -32.97 6.39 -6.10
N LEU A 797 -32.22 5.72 -5.20
CA LEU A 797 -32.41 4.30 -4.90
C LEU A 797 -33.45 4.02 -3.80
N GLU A 798 -33.77 4.99 -2.92
CA GLU A 798 -34.72 4.84 -1.80
C GLU A 798 -36.06 4.16 -2.19
N PRO A 799 -36.71 4.47 -3.34
CA PRO A 799 -37.95 3.80 -3.72
C PRO A 799 -37.81 2.30 -4.05
N HIS A 800 -36.59 1.84 -4.31
CA HIS A 800 -36.28 0.48 -4.81
C HIS A 800 -35.56 -0.36 -3.74
N TYR A 801 -34.74 0.27 -2.91
CA TYR A 801 -33.93 -0.36 -1.89
C TYR A 801 -33.95 0.51 -0.62
N PRO A 802 -34.25 -0.05 0.57
CA PRO A 802 -34.13 0.72 1.80
C PRO A 802 -32.70 1.25 2.00
N VAL A 803 -32.57 2.55 2.31
CA VAL A 803 -31.33 3.12 2.83
C VAL A 803 -31.30 2.75 4.33
N LEU A 804 -30.27 2.02 4.74
CA LEU A 804 -30.27 1.38 6.07
C LEU A 804 -30.03 2.38 7.21
N TYR A 805 -29.12 3.32 6.99
CA TYR A 805 -28.75 4.32 7.98
C TYR A 805 -28.81 5.72 7.38
N THR A 806 -29.37 6.64 8.11
CA THR A 806 -29.42 8.06 7.78
C THR A 806 -29.27 8.87 9.05
N GLY A 807 -28.65 10.03 8.96
CA GLY A 807 -28.65 11.05 9.99
C GLY A 807 -29.93 11.90 9.97
N PRO A 808 -29.94 13.05 10.65
CA PRO A 808 -31.05 13.99 10.68
C PRO A 808 -31.53 14.36 9.28
N GLY A 809 -32.85 14.47 9.13
CA GLY A 809 -33.48 14.81 7.85
C GLY A 809 -33.37 13.73 6.76
N GLY A 810 -32.94 12.51 7.09
CA GLY A 810 -32.78 11.41 6.14
C GLY A 810 -31.53 11.55 5.27
N LEU A 811 -30.52 12.31 5.70
CA LEU A 811 -29.29 12.57 4.96
C LEU A 811 -28.18 11.60 5.34
N VAL A 812 -27.26 11.38 4.40
CA VAL A 812 -26.03 10.59 4.59
C VAL A 812 -24.79 11.50 4.44
N ALA A 813 -23.63 10.99 4.82
CA ALA A 813 -22.35 11.69 4.64
C ALA A 813 -21.88 11.56 3.16
N HIS A 814 -20.69 11.02 2.91
CA HIS A 814 -20.12 10.85 1.56
C HIS A 814 -20.39 9.46 0.97
N GLU A 815 -21.06 8.59 1.70
CA GLU A 815 -21.41 7.22 1.30
C GLU A 815 -22.78 6.84 1.88
N CYS A 816 -23.43 5.85 1.28
CA CYS A 816 -24.71 5.33 1.76
C CYS A 816 -24.73 3.80 1.76
N ILE A 817 -25.55 3.23 2.66
CA ILE A 817 -25.73 1.78 2.76
C ILE A 817 -27.14 1.41 2.35
N ILE A 818 -27.30 0.58 1.32
CA ILE A 818 -28.57 0.02 0.92
C ILE A 818 -28.76 -1.41 1.44
N ASP A 819 -29.98 -1.73 1.88
CA ASP A 819 -30.33 -3.02 2.49
C ASP A 819 -30.99 -3.96 1.47
N VAL A 820 -30.30 -5.05 1.11
CA VAL A 820 -30.80 -6.07 0.19
C VAL A 820 -31.44 -7.26 0.93
N ARG A 821 -31.29 -7.36 2.24
CA ARG A 821 -31.78 -8.48 3.07
C ARG A 821 -33.28 -8.75 2.93
N PRO A 822 -34.18 -7.75 2.88
CA PRO A 822 -35.60 -8.01 2.66
C PRO A 822 -35.86 -8.68 1.31
N LEU A 823 -35.14 -8.27 0.26
CA LEU A 823 -35.25 -8.85 -1.07
C LEU A 823 -34.71 -10.27 -1.10
N THR A 824 -33.53 -10.51 -0.50
CA THR A 824 -32.95 -11.85 -0.37
C THR A 824 -33.92 -12.81 0.33
N LYS A 825 -34.54 -12.36 1.42
CA LYS A 825 -35.51 -13.18 2.17
C LYS A 825 -36.75 -13.51 1.32
N ALA A 826 -37.21 -12.59 0.49
CA ALA A 826 -38.42 -12.76 -0.32
C ALA A 826 -38.19 -13.59 -1.58
N THR A 827 -37.03 -13.48 -2.23
CA THR A 827 -36.78 -14.01 -3.57
C THR A 827 -35.67 -15.06 -3.65
N GLY A 828 -34.82 -15.14 -2.66
CA GLY A 828 -33.62 -15.98 -2.66
C GLY A 828 -32.42 -15.36 -3.41
N VAL A 829 -32.57 -14.19 -4.05
CA VAL A 829 -31.47 -13.48 -4.71
C VAL A 829 -30.52 -12.91 -3.66
N SER A 830 -29.25 -13.30 -3.70
CA SER A 830 -28.25 -12.88 -2.74
C SER A 830 -27.62 -11.54 -3.10
N ILE A 831 -26.93 -10.91 -2.14
CA ILE A 831 -26.12 -9.71 -2.38
C ILE A 831 -25.00 -9.98 -3.40
N ASP A 832 -24.44 -11.18 -3.39
CA ASP A 832 -23.42 -11.61 -4.36
C ASP A 832 -23.99 -11.69 -5.78
N ASP A 833 -25.23 -12.15 -5.94
CA ASP A 833 -25.91 -12.18 -7.24
C ASP A 833 -26.09 -10.75 -7.80
N VAL A 834 -26.48 -9.80 -6.96
CA VAL A 834 -26.59 -8.38 -7.33
C VAL A 834 -25.24 -7.82 -7.76
N ALA A 835 -24.20 -8.08 -6.97
CA ALA A 835 -22.84 -7.59 -7.27
C ALA A 835 -22.30 -8.18 -8.58
N LYS A 836 -22.49 -9.48 -8.82
CA LYS A 836 -22.07 -10.12 -10.07
C LYS A 836 -22.89 -9.61 -11.27
N ARG A 837 -24.18 -9.33 -11.07
CA ARG A 837 -25.01 -8.76 -12.12
C ARG A 837 -24.60 -7.35 -12.53
N LEU A 838 -24.13 -6.52 -11.59
CA LEU A 838 -23.55 -5.20 -11.88
C LEU A 838 -22.37 -5.29 -12.86
N VAL A 839 -21.60 -6.37 -12.84
CA VAL A 839 -20.51 -6.59 -13.82
C VAL A 839 -21.06 -6.68 -15.25
N ASP A 840 -22.22 -7.32 -15.44
CA ASP A 840 -22.90 -7.38 -16.76
C ASP A 840 -23.39 -6.00 -17.21
N TYR A 841 -23.72 -5.11 -16.28
CA TYR A 841 -24.02 -3.69 -16.53
C TYR A 841 -22.78 -2.82 -16.75
N GLY A 842 -21.57 -3.40 -16.68
CA GLY A 842 -20.30 -2.69 -16.86
C GLY A 842 -19.89 -1.87 -15.66
N PHE A 843 -20.14 -2.35 -14.43
CA PHE A 843 -19.72 -1.73 -13.19
C PHE A 843 -18.86 -2.66 -12.33
N HIS A 844 -17.90 -2.08 -11.65
CA HIS A 844 -17.38 -2.67 -10.43
C HIS A 844 -18.45 -2.53 -9.34
N ALA A 845 -18.80 -3.62 -8.66
CA ALA A 845 -19.83 -3.52 -7.63
C ALA A 845 -19.34 -2.75 -6.39
N PRO A 846 -20.25 -2.11 -5.64
CA PRO A 846 -19.95 -1.52 -4.33
C PRO A 846 -19.44 -2.54 -3.31
N THR A 847 -18.96 -2.06 -2.17
CA THR A 847 -18.53 -2.92 -1.06
C THR A 847 -19.71 -3.73 -0.51
N MET A 848 -19.54 -5.05 -0.48
CA MET A 848 -20.56 -5.99 -0.04
C MET A 848 -20.43 -6.34 1.44
N SER A 849 -21.56 -6.44 2.15
CA SER A 849 -21.65 -7.03 3.49
C SER A 849 -20.72 -6.38 4.52
N PHE A 850 -20.50 -5.10 4.42
CA PHE A 850 -19.74 -4.29 5.37
C PHE A 850 -20.46 -2.94 5.59
N PRO A 851 -20.56 -2.45 6.83
CA PRO A 851 -20.30 -3.16 8.10
C PRO A 851 -21.39 -4.18 8.46
N VAL A 852 -22.47 -4.22 7.69
CA VAL A 852 -23.63 -5.09 7.92
C VAL A 852 -23.73 -6.15 6.81
N ALA A 853 -23.85 -7.42 7.21
CA ALA A 853 -24.01 -8.50 6.25
C ALA A 853 -25.29 -8.34 5.39
N GLY A 854 -25.20 -8.58 4.08
CA GLY A 854 -26.33 -8.49 3.13
C GLY A 854 -26.68 -7.08 2.69
N THR A 855 -25.75 -6.14 2.81
CA THR A 855 -25.90 -4.74 2.36
C THR A 855 -24.85 -4.39 1.29
N LEU A 856 -25.10 -3.30 0.56
CA LEU A 856 -24.10 -2.64 -0.31
C LEU A 856 -23.79 -1.26 0.24
N MET A 857 -22.50 -0.96 0.40
CA MET A 857 -22.00 0.36 0.75
C MET A 857 -21.50 1.07 -0.49
N ILE A 858 -22.09 2.21 -0.82
CA ILE A 858 -21.88 2.95 -2.06
C ILE A 858 -21.23 4.28 -1.73
N GLU A 859 -20.05 4.53 -2.25
CA GLU A 859 -19.34 5.81 -2.19
C GLU A 859 -19.09 6.30 -3.63
N PRO A 860 -19.90 7.22 -4.17
CA PRO A 860 -19.52 7.97 -5.35
C PRO A 860 -18.53 9.06 -4.94
N THR A 861 -17.52 9.32 -5.75
CA THR A 861 -16.62 10.44 -5.48
C THR A 861 -17.11 11.72 -6.16
N GLU A 862 -16.55 12.85 -5.75
CA GLU A 862 -16.82 14.12 -6.41
C GLU A 862 -16.30 14.19 -7.88
N SER A 863 -15.41 13.28 -8.26
CA SER A 863 -14.83 13.25 -9.60
C SER A 863 -15.74 12.57 -10.64
N GLU A 864 -16.76 11.85 -10.21
CA GLU A 864 -17.71 11.21 -11.10
C GLU A 864 -18.77 12.19 -11.63
N ASN A 865 -19.06 12.14 -12.92
CA ASN A 865 -20.06 13.01 -13.53
C ASN A 865 -21.50 12.49 -13.31
N LEU A 866 -22.48 13.37 -13.51
CA LEU A 866 -23.89 13.03 -13.29
C LEU A 866 -24.36 11.87 -14.19
N ASP A 867 -23.91 11.80 -15.45
CA ASP A 867 -24.32 10.76 -16.38
C ASP A 867 -23.90 9.36 -15.89
N GLU A 868 -22.70 9.25 -15.28
CA GLU A 868 -22.21 7.98 -14.69
C GLU A 868 -22.97 7.62 -13.41
N LEU A 869 -23.28 8.61 -12.55
CA LEU A 869 -24.12 8.41 -11.38
C LEU A 869 -25.52 7.93 -11.77
N ASP A 870 -26.11 8.54 -12.80
CA ASP A 870 -27.41 8.14 -13.35
C ASP A 870 -27.36 6.74 -13.95
N ARG A 871 -26.34 6.42 -14.76
CA ARG A 871 -26.13 5.07 -15.32
C ARG A 871 -26.05 4.02 -14.21
N PHE A 872 -25.35 4.31 -13.10
CA PHE A 872 -25.28 3.41 -11.96
C PHE A 872 -26.64 3.23 -11.28
N CYS A 873 -27.36 4.32 -11.00
CA CYS A 873 -28.68 4.25 -10.40
C CYS A 873 -29.67 3.49 -11.29
N ASP A 874 -29.64 3.72 -12.59
CA ASP A 874 -30.52 3.04 -13.56
C ASP A 874 -30.22 1.54 -13.64
N ALA A 875 -28.92 1.15 -13.59
CA ALA A 875 -28.52 -0.25 -13.49
C ALA A 875 -29.05 -0.91 -12.22
N MET A 876 -28.95 -0.26 -11.08
CA MET A 876 -29.49 -0.76 -9.82
C MET A 876 -31.00 -0.90 -9.85
N ILE A 877 -31.72 0.08 -10.43
CA ILE A 877 -33.18 0.04 -10.59
C ILE A 877 -33.61 -1.10 -11.53
N ALA A 878 -32.85 -1.30 -12.62
CA ALA A 878 -33.08 -2.42 -13.53
C ALA A 878 -32.86 -3.78 -12.87
N ILE A 879 -31.77 -3.92 -12.08
CA ILE A 879 -31.51 -5.12 -11.26
C ILE A 879 -32.66 -5.36 -10.27
N ARG A 880 -33.22 -4.30 -9.68
CA ARG A 880 -34.39 -4.43 -8.80
C ARG A 880 -35.58 -5.05 -9.55
N ALA A 881 -35.85 -4.61 -10.79
CA ALA A 881 -36.91 -5.19 -11.62
C ALA A 881 -36.61 -6.65 -12.01
N GLU A 882 -35.34 -7.00 -12.23
CA GLU A 882 -34.91 -8.40 -12.44
C GLU A 882 -35.15 -9.26 -11.19
N ILE A 883 -34.89 -8.75 -10.01
CA ILE A 883 -35.18 -9.42 -8.72
C ILE A 883 -36.68 -9.68 -8.56
N ASP A 884 -37.55 -8.73 -8.98
CA ASP A 884 -39.01 -8.88 -8.94
C ASP A 884 -39.51 -9.96 -9.88
N LYS A 885 -38.87 -10.16 -11.06
CA LYS A 885 -39.17 -11.27 -11.93
C LYS A 885 -38.88 -12.64 -11.31
N VAL A 886 -37.78 -12.75 -10.55
CA VAL A 886 -37.49 -13.97 -9.76
C VAL A 886 -38.55 -14.15 -8.65
N GLY A 887 -38.87 -13.06 -7.94
CA GLY A 887 -39.86 -13.09 -6.87
C GLY A 887 -41.28 -13.45 -7.32
N SER A 888 -41.68 -13.04 -8.52
CA SER A 888 -42.99 -13.37 -9.13
C SER A 888 -43.06 -14.77 -9.75
N GLY A 889 -41.91 -15.43 -9.93
CA GLY A 889 -41.79 -16.71 -10.63
C GLY A 889 -41.80 -16.58 -12.17
N GLU A 890 -41.66 -15.38 -12.71
CA GLU A 890 -41.46 -15.16 -14.16
C GLU A 890 -40.10 -15.74 -14.59
N TRP A 891 -39.08 -15.57 -13.78
CA TRP A 891 -37.77 -16.21 -13.89
C TRP A 891 -37.61 -17.33 -12.86
N ASP A 892 -36.97 -18.42 -13.28
CA ASP A 892 -36.63 -19.52 -12.38
C ASP A 892 -35.65 -19.01 -11.28
N LYS A 893 -35.86 -19.43 -10.04
CA LYS A 893 -35.03 -18.97 -8.90
C LYS A 893 -33.60 -19.48 -8.93
N ASP A 894 -33.35 -20.62 -9.54
CA ASP A 894 -32.04 -21.28 -9.57
C ASP A 894 -31.34 -21.09 -10.93
N ASP A 895 -32.08 -20.70 -12.00
CA ASP A 895 -31.54 -20.45 -13.34
C ASP A 895 -32.10 -19.15 -13.93
N ASN A 896 -31.44 -18.05 -13.65
CA ASN A 896 -31.79 -16.70 -14.08
C ASN A 896 -30.52 -15.82 -14.30
N PRO A 897 -30.66 -14.66 -14.98
CA PRO A 897 -29.51 -13.80 -15.27
C PRO A 897 -28.69 -13.36 -14.04
N LEU A 898 -29.33 -13.12 -12.88
CA LEU A 898 -28.62 -12.70 -11.66
C LEU A 898 -27.77 -13.84 -11.08
N ARG A 899 -28.36 -15.05 -11.05
CA ARG A 899 -27.70 -16.24 -10.50
C ARG A 899 -26.48 -16.66 -11.33
N ASN A 900 -26.61 -16.51 -12.65
CA ASN A 900 -25.58 -16.92 -13.61
C ASN A 900 -24.57 -15.83 -13.97
N ALA A 901 -24.78 -14.60 -13.49
CA ALA A 901 -23.84 -13.49 -13.71
C ALA A 901 -22.47 -13.77 -13.07
N PRO A 902 -21.40 -13.21 -13.64
CA PRO A 902 -21.33 -12.45 -14.88
C PRO A 902 -21.26 -13.35 -16.12
N HIS A 903 -21.69 -12.82 -17.26
CA HIS A 903 -21.74 -13.54 -18.53
C HIS A 903 -20.58 -13.13 -19.44
N THR A 904 -19.76 -14.10 -19.84
CA THR A 904 -18.62 -13.89 -20.76
C THR A 904 -19.06 -13.94 -22.24
N ALA A 905 -18.26 -13.37 -23.14
CA ALA A 905 -18.49 -13.51 -24.60
C ALA A 905 -18.42 -14.97 -25.04
N ALA A 906 -17.60 -15.81 -24.45
CA ALA A 906 -17.45 -17.23 -24.74
C ALA A 906 -18.74 -18.01 -24.45
N ALA A 907 -19.46 -17.68 -23.38
CA ALA A 907 -20.71 -18.33 -23.01
C ALA A 907 -21.82 -18.19 -24.07
N LEU A 908 -21.75 -17.14 -24.92
CA LEU A 908 -22.74 -16.91 -25.99
C LEU A 908 -22.53 -17.79 -27.23
N SER A 909 -21.32 -18.31 -27.45
CA SER A 909 -20.96 -19.03 -28.66
C SER A 909 -21.38 -20.51 -28.64
N GLY A 910 -21.73 -21.06 -27.49
CA GLY A 910 -22.10 -22.46 -27.28
C GLY A 910 -23.63 -22.71 -27.26
N ALA A 911 -24.00 -23.89 -26.74
CA ALA A 911 -25.38 -24.19 -26.40
C ALA A 911 -25.91 -23.23 -25.35
N TRP A 912 -27.17 -22.84 -25.42
CA TRP A 912 -27.80 -21.97 -24.43
C TRP A 912 -28.91 -22.76 -23.70
N PRO A 913 -28.60 -23.38 -22.59
CA PRO A 913 -29.55 -24.23 -21.85
C PRO A 913 -30.46 -23.45 -20.91
N HIS A 914 -30.29 -22.13 -20.81
CA HIS A 914 -31.02 -21.28 -19.89
C HIS A 914 -32.41 -20.90 -20.33
N PRO A 915 -33.40 -20.71 -19.45
CA PRO A 915 -34.78 -20.32 -19.78
C PRO A 915 -34.94 -18.84 -20.17
N TYR A 916 -33.88 -18.02 -20.03
CA TYR A 916 -33.86 -16.62 -20.47
C TYR A 916 -33.01 -16.45 -21.74
N THR A 917 -33.17 -15.33 -22.45
CA THR A 917 -32.48 -15.08 -23.71
C THR A 917 -31.01 -14.65 -23.51
N ARG A 918 -30.20 -14.78 -24.58
CA ARG A 918 -28.84 -14.25 -24.59
C ARG A 918 -28.80 -12.73 -24.43
N GLU A 919 -29.77 -12.03 -25.05
CA GLU A 919 -29.90 -10.58 -24.90
C GLU A 919 -30.15 -10.19 -23.45
N GLU A 920 -31.10 -10.82 -22.74
CA GLU A 920 -31.34 -10.58 -21.31
C GLU A 920 -30.10 -10.85 -20.46
N ALA A 921 -29.26 -11.82 -20.85
CA ALA A 921 -28.03 -12.15 -20.18
C ALA A 921 -26.98 -11.02 -20.27
N VAL A 922 -26.65 -10.58 -21.50
CA VAL A 922 -25.46 -9.75 -21.77
C VAL A 922 -25.75 -8.32 -22.15
N PHE A 923 -26.94 -8.00 -22.62
CA PHE A 923 -27.38 -6.63 -22.91
C PHE A 923 -28.62 -6.28 -22.06
N PRO A 924 -28.43 -6.28 -20.71
CA PRO A 924 -29.51 -5.87 -19.83
C PRO A 924 -29.93 -4.42 -20.10
N ALA A 925 -31.07 -4.00 -19.54
CA ALA A 925 -31.67 -2.69 -19.84
C ALA A 925 -30.64 -1.54 -19.66
N GLY A 926 -30.49 -0.72 -20.71
CA GLY A 926 -29.56 0.42 -20.70
C GLY A 926 -28.10 0.10 -21.08
N VAL A 927 -27.76 -1.16 -21.39
CA VAL A 927 -26.44 -1.53 -21.88
C VAL A 927 -26.40 -1.57 -23.39
N GLU A 928 -25.64 -0.66 -24.00
CA GLU A 928 -25.42 -0.63 -25.44
C GLU A 928 -24.31 -1.62 -25.84
N ALA A 929 -24.55 -2.34 -26.97
CA ALA A 929 -23.62 -3.36 -27.46
C ALA A 929 -22.21 -2.81 -27.77
N ALA A 930 -22.13 -1.55 -28.23
CA ALA A 930 -20.88 -0.88 -28.58
C ALA A 930 -20.01 -0.57 -27.34
N GLU A 931 -20.64 -0.37 -26.19
CA GLU A 931 -19.98 0.02 -24.94
C GLU A 931 -19.87 -1.14 -23.92
N LYS A 932 -20.28 -2.34 -24.34
CA LYS A 932 -20.32 -3.51 -23.46
C LYS A 932 -18.94 -3.86 -22.92
N TYR A 933 -18.81 -3.86 -21.60
CA TYR A 933 -17.69 -4.51 -20.94
C TYR A 933 -17.91 -6.02 -20.87
N TRP A 934 -16.97 -6.79 -21.36
CA TRP A 934 -17.00 -8.24 -21.33
C TRP A 934 -16.13 -8.78 -20.19
N PRO A 935 -16.73 -9.39 -19.15
CA PRO A 935 -15.94 -10.02 -18.09
C PRO A 935 -15.13 -11.18 -18.67
N PRO A 936 -13.84 -11.31 -18.25
CA PRO A 936 -12.95 -12.34 -18.79
C PRO A 936 -13.30 -13.77 -18.33
N VAL A 937 -13.94 -13.92 -17.19
CA VAL A 937 -14.35 -15.20 -16.60
C VAL A 937 -15.76 -15.09 -16.01
N ARG A 938 -16.41 -16.24 -15.84
CA ARG A 938 -17.68 -16.34 -15.12
C ARG A 938 -17.44 -16.34 -13.60
N ARG A 939 -18.51 -16.54 -12.83
CA ARG A 939 -18.46 -16.63 -11.35
C ARG A 939 -17.42 -17.65 -10.90
N ILE A 940 -16.51 -17.25 -10.04
CA ILE A 940 -15.38 -18.07 -9.62
C ILE A 940 -15.75 -18.93 -8.40
N ASP A 941 -15.38 -20.22 -8.44
CA ASP A 941 -15.51 -21.12 -7.28
C ASP A 941 -14.36 -20.88 -6.28
N GLY A 942 -14.62 -20.02 -5.31
CA GLY A 942 -13.67 -19.74 -4.25
C GLY A 942 -13.36 -20.94 -3.35
N ALA A 943 -14.33 -21.80 -3.08
CA ALA A 943 -14.15 -22.96 -2.21
C ALA A 943 -13.28 -24.04 -2.87
N PHE A 944 -13.40 -24.19 -4.17
CA PHE A 944 -12.52 -25.07 -4.94
C PHE A 944 -11.06 -24.61 -4.82
N GLY A 945 -10.79 -23.33 -5.07
CA GLY A 945 -9.43 -22.78 -5.00
C GLY A 945 -8.79 -22.88 -3.61
N ASP A 946 -9.54 -22.71 -2.53
CA ASP A 946 -9.00 -22.86 -1.16
C ASP A 946 -8.74 -24.32 -0.76
N ARG A 947 -9.48 -25.27 -1.36
CA ARG A 947 -9.23 -26.70 -1.17
C ARG A 947 -8.07 -27.22 -2.00
N ASN A 948 -7.84 -26.62 -3.16
CA ASN A 948 -6.78 -26.99 -4.13
C ASN A 948 -5.82 -25.81 -4.27
N LEU A 949 -5.12 -25.46 -3.20
CA LEU A 949 -4.33 -24.23 -3.12
C LEU A 949 -3.10 -24.29 -4.05
N VAL A 950 -3.11 -23.46 -5.09
CA VAL A 950 -1.98 -23.20 -5.99
C VAL A 950 -1.73 -21.69 -6.01
N CYS A 951 -0.55 -21.26 -5.58
CA CYS A 951 -0.20 -19.84 -5.41
C CYS A 951 1.02 -19.42 -6.26
N SER A 952 1.33 -20.19 -7.27
CA SER A 952 2.33 -19.91 -8.30
C SER A 952 1.72 -20.11 -9.69
N CYS A 953 2.42 -19.68 -10.74
CA CYS A 953 2.00 -19.95 -12.11
C CYS A 953 1.84 -21.46 -12.30
N PRO A 954 0.72 -21.92 -12.86
CA PRO A 954 0.46 -23.35 -13.02
C PRO A 954 1.50 -24.04 -13.91
N PRO A 955 1.85 -25.31 -13.64
CA PRO A 955 2.82 -26.02 -14.46
C PRO A 955 2.38 -26.20 -15.92
N LEU A 956 3.33 -26.42 -16.82
CA LEU A 956 3.10 -26.46 -18.28
C LEU A 956 2.08 -27.52 -18.70
N GLU A 957 2.05 -28.66 -18.01
CA GLU A 957 1.13 -29.75 -18.30
C GLU A 957 -0.35 -29.36 -18.18
N GLU A 958 -0.66 -28.31 -17.43
CA GLU A 958 -2.01 -27.78 -17.30
C GLU A 958 -2.45 -26.89 -18.49
N TYR A 959 -1.52 -26.53 -19.39
CA TYR A 959 -1.82 -25.77 -20.59
C TYR A 959 -2.09 -26.67 -21.81
N ASP A 960 -1.80 -27.96 -21.70
CA ASP A 960 -1.98 -28.96 -22.76
C ASP A 960 -3.37 -29.63 -22.74
N SER A 961 -4.30 -29.17 -21.90
CA SER A 961 -5.66 -29.75 -21.73
C SER A 961 -6.77 -28.94 -22.45
#